data_4695b4bf6e011d587759d48d26f205b7
#
_entry.id   4695b4bf6e011d587759d48d26f205b7
#
_cell.length_a   1.000
_cell.length_b   1.000
_cell.length_c   1.000
_cell.angle_alpha   90.00
_cell.angle_beta   90.00
_cell.angle_gamma   90.00
#
_symmetry.space_group_name_H-M   'P 1'
#
loop_
_entity.id
_entity.type
_entity.pdbx_description
1 polymer ?
#
loop_
_entity_poly.entity_id
_entity_poly.type
_entity_poly.pdbx_seq_one_letter_code
_entity_poly.pdbx_strand_id
1 'polypeptide(L)'
;MFTKILIANRGEIACRVMETAQKMGVFCVAVYSDADASAKHVQKADEAVHIGDSAPAESYLKGDVIIQAALDTGAQAIHPGYGFLSENPDFVDAVEAAGLTFIGPSADAIRKMGLKDAAKVLMEQAGVPVVPGYHGDNQDPEHLSGAADTIGYPVLIKAVAGGGGKGMRLVEEPEDFTAALDSARGEARTAFGNDAVLVEKFVAKPRHIEVQVFGDGTHAVHLFERDCSLQRRHQKVIEEAPAPGMTPEMREAMGLAGVRAAEAIGYKGAGTVEFIVDASEGLRPDRFWFMEMNTRLQVEHPVSEAITGVDLVEWQLRVAAGETLPKQQQELSINGHAFEARLYAEDVPKGFLPATGTLTHLQFPSYCRADSGVRAGDAISPWYDPMVAKVIVHGPTREVALESLHRALKHTEVAGTVTNLAFLGALTRHQGFASGDVDTGLIGRDLDNLVQEASVTSCSLVAAAMVALKLDDPDEESGFTLWASLHRAVQLMQGGEVVDLDVQVESPERQIWQVGPETVVAERTNGRWSLDGTPMPNVAVSGSEITVFDSYGQVFGFADPLDRDTSAAGDTNVVEAPMPGLVKAVFATAGDAVKEGDRLAILEAMKMEHSLLAARDGVVAEVLAEAGAQVEAGAALVRLEEE
;
A
#
# COMPACT_ATOMS: atom_id res chain seq x y z
N MET A 1 -10.25 19.73 26.17
CA MET A 1 -9.29 19.51 25.07
C MET A 1 -7.93 19.17 25.70
N PHE A 2 -7.19 18.23 25.13
CA PHE A 2 -5.84 17.86 25.60
C PHE A 2 -4.85 18.97 25.31
N THR A 3 -3.81 19.09 26.14
CA THR A 3 -2.67 19.99 25.93
C THR A 3 -1.46 19.24 25.35
N LYS A 4 -1.32 17.93 25.67
CA LYS A 4 -0.26 17.06 25.17
C LYS A 4 -0.79 15.65 24.95
N ILE A 5 -0.44 15.05 23.78
CA ILE A 5 -0.77 13.67 23.43
C ILE A 5 0.48 12.92 22.99
N LEU A 6 0.50 11.60 23.17
CA LEU A 6 1.50 10.71 22.57
C LEU A 6 0.86 10.01 21.37
N ILE A 7 1.62 9.88 20.27
CA ILE A 7 1.21 9.16 19.07
C ILE A 7 1.94 7.81 19.06
N ALA A 8 1.19 6.74 19.34
CA ALA A 8 1.70 5.36 19.42
C ALA A 8 1.78 4.72 18.03
N ASN A 9 2.42 5.41 17.09
CA ASN A 9 2.55 4.98 15.71
C ASN A 9 3.74 5.69 15.04
N ARG A 10 3.99 5.37 13.77
CA ARG A 10 5.09 5.87 12.95
C ARG A 10 4.64 6.31 11.56
N GLY A 11 5.59 6.79 10.78
CA GLY A 11 5.43 7.03 9.35
C GLY A 11 4.37 8.08 9.03
N GLU A 12 3.58 7.83 7.97
CA GLU A 12 2.65 8.83 7.45
C GLU A 12 1.54 9.15 8.45
N ILE A 13 0.98 8.12 9.13
CA ILE A 13 -0.14 8.34 10.05
C ILE A 13 0.29 9.15 11.28
N ALA A 14 1.50 8.95 11.80
CA ALA A 14 2.02 9.77 12.88
C ALA A 14 2.16 11.24 12.42
N CYS A 15 2.72 11.47 11.23
CA CYS A 15 2.80 12.81 10.63
C CYS A 15 1.42 13.44 10.43
N ARG A 16 0.43 12.66 9.96
CA ARG A 16 -0.95 13.09 9.72
C ARG A 16 -1.66 13.51 11.01
N VAL A 17 -1.54 12.70 12.05
CA VAL A 17 -2.13 13.01 13.36
C VAL A 17 -1.50 14.27 13.96
N MET A 18 -0.16 14.38 13.93
CA MET A 18 0.55 15.56 14.43
C MET A 18 0.11 16.83 13.72
N GLU A 19 -0.09 16.76 12.41
CA GLU A 19 -0.48 17.95 11.65
C GLU A 19 -1.79 18.58 12.17
N THR A 20 -2.80 17.77 12.42
CA THR A 20 -4.05 18.26 12.98
C THR A 20 -3.90 18.65 14.45
N ALA A 21 -3.27 17.80 15.28
CA ALA A 21 -3.11 18.08 16.69
C ALA A 21 -2.34 19.39 16.94
N GLN A 22 -1.24 19.61 16.22
CA GLN A 22 -0.44 20.83 16.32
C GLN A 22 -1.20 22.08 15.81
N LYS A 23 -2.00 21.97 14.74
CA LYS A 23 -2.91 23.05 14.29
C LYS A 23 -3.94 23.41 15.37
N MET A 24 -4.36 22.45 16.20
CA MET A 24 -5.26 22.65 17.33
C MET A 24 -4.55 23.16 18.60
N GLY A 25 -3.22 23.34 18.55
CA GLY A 25 -2.41 23.77 19.69
C GLY A 25 -2.08 22.66 20.70
N VAL A 26 -2.21 21.39 20.28
CA VAL A 26 -1.90 20.21 21.11
C VAL A 26 -0.46 19.78 20.87
N PHE A 27 0.32 19.67 21.93
CA PHE A 27 1.71 19.25 21.90
C PHE A 27 1.81 17.75 21.61
N CYS A 28 2.67 17.33 20.69
CA CYS A 28 2.76 15.97 20.20
C CYS A 28 4.07 15.29 20.60
N VAL A 29 3.94 14.14 21.26
CA VAL A 29 5.07 13.25 21.56
C VAL A 29 5.08 12.11 20.54
N ALA A 30 6.18 11.95 19.80
CA ALA A 30 6.41 10.77 18.96
C ALA A 30 7.10 9.66 19.74
N VAL A 31 6.86 8.42 19.36
CA VAL A 31 7.69 7.28 19.74
C VAL A 31 8.46 6.78 18.52
N TYR A 32 9.66 6.22 18.73
CA TYR A 32 10.47 5.71 17.64
C TYR A 32 11.36 4.54 18.05
N SER A 33 11.57 3.62 17.10
CA SER A 33 12.56 2.54 17.20
C SER A 33 13.91 2.97 16.66
N ASP A 34 14.93 2.13 16.78
CA ASP A 34 16.26 2.38 16.22
C ASP A 34 16.22 2.74 14.73
N ALA A 35 15.44 1.97 13.93
CA ALA A 35 15.30 2.22 12.49
C ALA A 35 14.66 3.58 12.16
N ASP A 36 13.90 4.15 13.07
CA ASP A 36 13.15 5.39 12.87
C ASP A 36 13.81 6.62 13.53
N ALA A 37 15.02 6.52 14.10
CA ALA A 37 15.66 7.59 14.85
C ALA A 37 15.75 8.93 14.09
N SER A 38 15.89 8.89 12.77
CA SER A 38 15.94 10.07 11.89
C SER A 38 14.65 10.31 11.09
N ALA A 39 13.59 9.51 11.32
CA ALA A 39 12.37 9.52 10.51
C ALA A 39 11.63 10.86 10.59
N LYS A 40 10.86 11.15 9.54
CA LYS A 40 10.09 12.41 9.38
C LYS A 40 9.18 12.70 10.57
N HIS A 41 8.47 11.69 11.10
CA HIS A 41 7.56 11.86 12.23
C HIS A 41 8.28 12.23 13.53
N VAL A 42 9.50 11.73 13.75
CA VAL A 42 10.34 12.08 14.90
C VAL A 42 10.74 13.55 14.86
N GLN A 43 11.12 14.05 13.68
CA GLN A 43 11.51 15.45 13.51
C GLN A 43 10.32 16.42 13.50
N LYS A 44 9.12 15.94 13.13
CA LYS A 44 7.89 16.74 13.15
C LYS A 44 7.31 16.91 14.55
N ALA A 45 7.58 15.98 15.44
CA ALA A 45 7.07 15.99 16.81
C ALA A 45 7.70 17.11 17.65
N ASP A 46 6.97 17.56 18.66
CA ASP A 46 7.48 18.53 19.63
C ASP A 46 8.44 17.87 20.64
N GLU A 47 8.25 16.56 20.89
CA GLU A 47 9.09 15.72 21.73
C GLU A 47 9.11 14.29 21.16
N ALA A 48 10.19 13.55 21.31
CA ALA A 48 10.28 12.17 20.83
C ALA A 48 10.96 11.25 21.85
N VAL A 49 10.45 10.02 21.97
CA VAL A 49 10.93 9.02 22.93
C VAL A 49 11.33 7.75 22.19
N HIS A 50 12.54 7.28 22.42
CA HIS A 50 13.02 6.00 21.94
C HIS A 50 12.35 4.85 22.71
N ILE A 51 11.82 3.84 21.99
CA ILE A 51 11.04 2.75 22.58
C ILE A 51 11.60 1.34 22.36
N GLY A 52 12.75 1.22 21.70
CA GLY A 52 13.43 -0.08 21.51
C GLY A 52 13.98 -0.31 20.13
N ASP A 53 14.33 -1.56 19.86
CA ASP A 53 14.98 -2.03 18.64
C ASP A 53 14.07 -1.88 17.41
N SER A 54 14.64 -2.09 16.20
CA SER A 54 13.95 -1.90 14.92
C SER A 54 12.75 -2.82 14.70
N ALA A 55 12.79 -4.06 15.23
CA ALA A 55 11.68 -5.00 15.06
C ALA A 55 10.40 -4.50 15.78
N PRO A 56 9.21 -4.58 15.13
CA PRO A 56 7.96 -4.13 15.76
C PRO A 56 7.67 -4.77 17.11
N ALA A 57 7.98 -6.05 17.30
CA ALA A 57 7.79 -6.78 18.54
C ALA A 57 8.67 -6.23 19.69
N GLU A 58 9.80 -5.60 19.35
CA GLU A 58 10.74 -5.03 20.30
C GLU A 58 10.57 -3.52 20.52
N SER A 59 9.57 -2.91 19.86
CA SER A 59 9.31 -1.47 19.91
C SER A 59 7.81 -1.14 19.88
N TYR A 60 7.22 -0.95 18.71
CA TYR A 60 5.85 -0.46 18.52
C TYR A 60 4.74 -1.39 19.05
N LEU A 61 5.05 -2.65 19.35
CA LEU A 61 4.13 -3.62 19.99
C LEU A 61 4.33 -3.74 21.50
N LYS A 62 5.30 -3.01 22.10
CA LYS A 62 5.52 -2.96 23.56
C LYS A 62 4.62 -1.90 24.20
N GLY A 63 3.38 -2.28 24.50
CA GLY A 63 2.38 -1.36 25.05
C GLY A 63 2.77 -0.74 26.40
N ASP A 64 3.45 -1.51 27.25
CA ASP A 64 3.96 -1.06 28.55
C ASP A 64 5.02 0.06 28.42
N VAL A 65 5.95 -0.08 27.46
CA VAL A 65 6.97 0.93 27.16
C VAL A 65 6.33 2.22 26.62
N ILE A 66 5.33 2.08 25.74
CA ILE A 66 4.60 3.22 25.16
C ILE A 66 3.81 3.96 26.25
N ILE A 67 3.13 3.24 27.15
CA ILE A 67 2.39 3.84 28.26
C ILE A 67 3.36 4.57 29.21
N GLN A 68 4.51 3.95 29.52
CA GLN A 68 5.52 4.60 30.38
C GLN A 68 6.07 5.88 29.73
N ALA A 69 6.34 5.87 28.41
CA ALA A 69 6.75 7.06 27.66
C ALA A 69 5.70 8.18 27.73
N ALA A 70 4.40 7.83 27.69
CA ALA A 70 3.32 8.81 27.84
C ALA A 70 3.29 9.43 29.23
N LEU A 71 3.46 8.62 30.27
CA LEU A 71 3.52 9.08 31.66
C LEU A 71 4.74 9.98 31.92
N ASP A 72 5.92 9.57 31.46
CA ASP A 72 7.19 10.29 31.67
C ASP A 72 7.20 11.66 30.98
N THR A 73 6.54 11.76 29.82
CA THR A 73 6.42 13.02 29.08
C THR A 73 5.24 13.87 29.53
N GLY A 74 4.38 13.35 30.39
CA GLY A 74 3.18 14.05 30.84
C GLY A 74 2.09 14.16 29.77
N ALA A 75 2.06 13.25 28.79
CA ALA A 75 0.96 13.15 27.83
C ALA A 75 -0.33 12.75 28.56
N GLN A 76 -1.45 13.29 28.13
CA GLN A 76 -2.77 13.06 28.74
C GLN A 76 -3.54 11.95 28.04
N ALA A 77 -3.18 11.70 26.78
CA ALA A 77 -3.86 10.74 25.92
C ALA A 77 -2.88 10.10 24.93
N ILE A 78 -3.26 8.92 24.42
CA ILE A 78 -2.53 8.17 23.40
C ILE A 78 -3.39 8.04 22.16
N HIS A 79 -2.85 8.50 21.01
CA HIS A 79 -3.46 8.27 19.70
C HIS A 79 -2.77 7.06 19.04
N PRO A 80 -3.49 5.96 18.75
CA PRO A 80 -2.88 4.74 18.23
C PRO A 80 -2.59 4.76 16.73
N GLY A 81 -3.13 5.71 15.97
CA GLY A 81 -3.13 5.68 14.50
C GLY A 81 -3.93 4.49 13.96
N TYR A 82 -3.30 3.69 13.09
CA TYR A 82 -3.81 2.41 12.60
C TYR A 82 -2.69 1.34 12.59
N GLY A 83 -3.06 0.05 12.56
CA GLY A 83 -2.09 -1.04 12.72
C GLY A 83 -1.53 -1.11 14.15
N PHE A 84 -0.44 -1.85 14.35
CA PHE A 84 0.20 -2.07 15.65
C PHE A 84 -0.81 -2.37 16.78
N LEU A 85 -0.91 -1.47 17.76
CA LEU A 85 -1.76 -1.63 18.94
C LEU A 85 -3.15 -0.97 18.82
N SER A 86 -3.51 -0.43 17.64
CA SER A 86 -4.74 0.35 17.47
C SER A 86 -6.04 -0.46 17.68
N GLU A 87 -5.99 -1.77 17.44
CA GLU A 87 -7.12 -2.70 17.64
C GLU A 87 -6.82 -3.74 18.73
N ASN A 88 -5.91 -3.42 19.66
CA ASN A 88 -5.58 -4.29 20.79
C ASN A 88 -6.37 -3.88 22.04
N PRO A 89 -7.39 -4.66 22.47
CA PRO A 89 -8.23 -4.29 23.59
C PRO A 89 -7.49 -4.31 24.94
N ASP A 90 -6.47 -5.14 25.08
CA ASP A 90 -5.69 -5.22 26.33
C ASP A 90 -4.78 -3.99 26.48
N PHE A 91 -4.32 -3.43 25.34
CA PHE A 91 -3.61 -2.15 25.35
C PHE A 91 -4.53 -1.00 25.76
N VAL A 92 -5.78 -0.97 25.27
CA VAL A 92 -6.78 0.04 25.71
C VAL A 92 -7.01 -0.03 27.20
N ASP A 93 -7.26 -1.23 27.75
CA ASP A 93 -7.46 -1.43 29.20
C ASP A 93 -6.24 -0.96 29.99
N ALA A 94 -5.03 -1.25 29.53
CA ALA A 94 -3.79 -0.83 30.19
C ALA A 94 -3.59 0.70 30.16
N VAL A 95 -3.91 1.36 29.05
CA VAL A 95 -3.87 2.83 28.92
C VAL A 95 -4.83 3.48 29.90
N GLU A 96 -6.08 3.01 29.96
CA GLU A 96 -7.09 3.53 30.87
C GLU A 96 -6.74 3.25 32.34
N ALA A 97 -6.21 2.08 32.66
CA ALA A 97 -5.73 1.72 34.00
C ALA A 97 -4.56 2.61 34.46
N ALA A 98 -3.74 3.10 33.55
CA ALA A 98 -2.67 4.07 33.81
C ALA A 98 -3.18 5.52 34.01
N GLY A 99 -4.49 5.75 33.90
CA GLY A 99 -5.10 7.09 34.02
C GLY A 99 -4.95 7.96 32.79
N LEU A 100 -4.61 7.36 31.64
CA LEU A 100 -4.50 8.04 30.34
C LEU A 100 -5.79 7.82 29.54
N THR A 101 -6.05 8.72 28.58
CA THR A 101 -7.16 8.54 27.63
C THR A 101 -6.68 7.85 26.36
N PHE A 102 -7.33 6.74 25.98
CA PHE A 102 -7.14 6.17 24.65
C PHE A 102 -7.99 6.95 23.62
N ILE A 103 -7.36 7.45 22.55
CA ILE A 103 -8.07 8.20 21.49
C ILE A 103 -8.58 7.20 20.46
N GLY A 104 -9.74 6.62 20.74
CA GLY A 104 -10.33 5.55 19.96
C GLY A 104 -11.52 4.91 20.68
N PRO A 105 -11.96 3.72 20.22
CA PRO A 105 -13.03 2.95 20.83
C PRO A 105 -12.63 2.33 22.16
N SER A 106 -13.63 1.89 22.91
CA SER A 106 -13.41 1.12 24.14
C SER A 106 -12.88 -0.29 23.85
N ALA A 107 -12.20 -0.89 24.81
CA ALA A 107 -11.76 -2.28 24.73
C ALA A 107 -12.91 -3.26 24.47
N ASP A 108 -14.10 -3.01 25.04
CA ASP A 108 -15.30 -3.83 24.82
C ASP A 108 -15.77 -3.78 23.36
N ALA A 109 -15.80 -2.59 22.74
CA ALA A 109 -16.16 -2.44 21.34
C ALA A 109 -15.18 -3.18 20.40
N ILE A 110 -13.88 -3.10 20.68
CA ILE A 110 -12.85 -3.84 19.93
C ILE A 110 -13.05 -5.36 20.10
N ARG A 111 -13.26 -5.86 21.32
CA ARG A 111 -13.48 -7.30 21.56
C ARG A 111 -14.71 -7.83 20.87
N LYS A 112 -15.81 -7.06 20.86
CA LYS A 112 -17.06 -7.44 20.17
C LYS A 112 -16.88 -7.60 18.67
N MET A 113 -16.01 -6.79 18.05
CA MET A 113 -15.76 -6.84 16.60
C MET A 113 -14.59 -7.76 16.22
N GLY A 114 -13.71 -8.10 17.15
CA GLY A 114 -12.54 -8.94 16.90
C GLY A 114 -12.84 -10.40 16.58
N LEU A 115 -14.00 -10.91 16.98
CA LEU A 115 -14.44 -12.28 16.71
C LEU A 115 -15.48 -12.27 15.58
N LYS A 116 -15.08 -12.69 14.36
CA LYS A 116 -15.90 -12.57 13.15
C LYS A 116 -17.31 -13.18 13.28
N ASP A 117 -17.42 -14.35 13.91
CA ASP A 117 -18.71 -15.02 14.06
C ASP A 117 -19.60 -14.30 15.08
N ALA A 118 -19.05 -13.89 16.21
CA ALA A 118 -19.77 -13.12 17.21
C ALA A 118 -20.20 -11.73 16.67
N ALA A 119 -19.32 -11.09 15.89
CA ALA A 119 -19.62 -9.84 15.22
C ALA A 119 -20.79 -9.97 14.24
N LYS A 120 -20.83 -11.04 13.41
CA LYS A 120 -21.94 -11.28 12.47
C LYS A 120 -23.28 -11.44 13.21
N VAL A 121 -23.32 -12.25 14.27
CA VAL A 121 -24.53 -12.43 15.08
C VAL A 121 -25.00 -11.11 15.69
N LEU A 122 -24.08 -10.32 16.23
CA LEU A 122 -24.40 -9.01 16.80
C LEU A 122 -24.93 -8.05 15.73
N MET A 123 -24.33 -8.04 14.53
CA MET A 123 -24.77 -7.21 13.42
C MET A 123 -26.16 -7.60 12.92
N GLU A 124 -26.44 -8.89 12.81
CA GLU A 124 -27.77 -9.38 12.43
C GLU A 124 -28.83 -8.93 13.46
N GLN A 125 -28.53 -9.04 14.77
CA GLN A 125 -29.41 -8.54 15.83
C GLN A 125 -29.63 -7.02 15.78
N ALA A 126 -28.64 -6.27 15.33
CA ALA A 126 -28.72 -4.83 15.12
C ALA A 126 -29.45 -4.47 13.80
N GLY A 127 -29.90 -5.44 13.01
CA GLY A 127 -30.56 -5.23 11.73
C GLY A 127 -29.61 -4.78 10.62
N VAL A 128 -28.32 -5.14 10.72
CA VAL A 128 -27.33 -4.95 9.66
C VAL A 128 -27.32 -6.21 8.79
N PRO A 129 -27.47 -6.12 7.45
CA PRO A 129 -27.46 -7.28 6.57
C PRO A 129 -26.14 -8.05 6.67
N VAL A 130 -26.20 -9.36 6.87
CA VAL A 130 -25.02 -10.27 6.84
C VAL A 130 -25.12 -11.20 5.64
N VAL A 131 -23.97 -11.68 5.13
CA VAL A 131 -23.93 -12.59 3.98
C VAL A 131 -24.79 -13.81 4.32
N PRO A 132 -25.81 -14.13 3.49
CA PRO A 132 -26.61 -15.32 3.69
C PRO A 132 -25.71 -16.57 3.72
N GLY A 133 -25.77 -17.33 4.79
CA GLY A 133 -24.85 -18.45 4.96
C GLY A 133 -25.25 -19.36 6.11
N TYR A 134 -24.60 -20.50 6.16
CA TYR A 134 -24.68 -21.45 7.26
C TYR A 134 -23.34 -21.47 8.01
N HIS A 135 -23.38 -21.12 9.27
CA HIS A 135 -22.20 -21.04 10.17
C HIS A 135 -22.39 -21.93 11.43
N GLY A 136 -23.33 -22.90 11.37
CA GLY A 136 -23.64 -23.73 12.52
C GLY A 136 -22.69 -24.91 12.71
N ASP A 137 -22.79 -25.54 13.89
CA ASP A 137 -21.94 -26.68 14.28
C ASP A 137 -22.33 -28.00 13.59
N ASN A 138 -23.51 -28.06 12.96
CA ASN A 138 -23.93 -29.27 12.25
C ASN A 138 -23.18 -29.39 10.92
N GLN A 139 -22.25 -30.32 10.89
CA GLN A 139 -21.36 -30.56 9.75
C GLN A 139 -21.83 -31.76 8.87
N ASP A 140 -23.07 -32.24 9.07
CA ASP A 140 -23.63 -33.30 8.27
C ASP A 140 -23.77 -32.88 6.79
N PRO A 141 -23.32 -33.68 5.80
CA PRO A 141 -23.32 -33.30 4.40
C PRO A 141 -24.74 -33.02 3.85
N GLU A 142 -25.75 -33.76 4.28
CA GLU A 142 -27.14 -33.54 3.83
C GLU A 142 -27.68 -32.22 4.41
N HIS A 143 -27.33 -31.92 5.66
CA HIS A 143 -27.70 -30.65 6.29
C HIS A 143 -27.04 -29.45 5.59
N LEU A 144 -25.75 -29.55 5.27
CA LEU A 144 -25.02 -28.49 4.56
C LEU A 144 -25.53 -28.29 3.13
N SER A 145 -25.89 -29.37 2.43
CA SER A 145 -26.53 -29.29 1.11
C SER A 145 -27.88 -28.60 1.20
N GLY A 146 -28.73 -28.97 2.18
CA GLY A 146 -30.01 -28.31 2.39
C GLY A 146 -29.90 -26.84 2.77
N ALA A 147 -28.84 -26.48 3.51
CA ALA A 147 -28.50 -25.08 3.78
C ALA A 147 -28.12 -24.35 2.49
N ALA A 148 -27.27 -24.95 1.62
CA ALA A 148 -26.92 -24.39 0.33
C ALA A 148 -28.14 -24.15 -0.57
N ASP A 149 -29.08 -25.09 -0.60
CA ASP A 149 -30.36 -24.94 -1.32
C ASP A 149 -31.19 -23.76 -0.80
N THR A 150 -31.19 -23.56 0.52
CA THR A 150 -31.90 -22.45 1.16
C THR A 150 -31.23 -21.08 0.85
N ILE A 151 -29.89 -21.03 0.84
CA ILE A 151 -29.10 -19.85 0.47
C ILE A 151 -29.29 -19.52 -1.02
N GLY A 152 -29.43 -20.53 -1.84
CA GLY A 152 -29.54 -20.46 -3.30
C GLY A 152 -28.18 -20.34 -3.99
N TYR A 153 -27.97 -21.18 -5.00
CA TYR A 153 -26.72 -21.20 -5.79
C TYR A 153 -26.55 -19.95 -6.63
N PRO A 154 -25.28 -19.59 -6.98
CA PRO A 154 -24.05 -20.24 -6.56
C PRO A 154 -23.72 -19.99 -5.08
N VAL A 155 -23.05 -20.97 -4.45
CA VAL A 155 -22.59 -20.88 -3.06
C VAL A 155 -21.08 -21.11 -2.98
N LEU A 156 -20.48 -20.65 -1.89
CA LEU A 156 -19.05 -20.82 -1.60
C LEU A 156 -18.90 -21.65 -0.32
N ILE A 157 -18.29 -22.81 -0.42
CA ILE A 157 -17.88 -23.61 0.73
C ILE A 157 -16.52 -23.09 1.20
N LYS A 158 -16.37 -22.83 2.50
CA LYS A 158 -15.12 -22.29 3.10
C LYS A 158 -14.73 -23.09 4.33
N ALA A 159 -13.44 -23.39 4.51
CA ALA A 159 -12.94 -23.94 5.76
C ALA A 159 -13.08 -22.92 6.91
N VAL A 160 -13.62 -23.35 8.06
CA VAL A 160 -13.78 -22.50 9.26
C VAL A 160 -12.42 -22.02 9.77
N ALA A 161 -11.42 -22.90 9.78
CA ALA A 161 -10.05 -22.59 10.22
C ALA A 161 -9.18 -21.99 9.11
N GLY A 162 -9.73 -21.72 7.92
CA GLY A 162 -8.99 -21.36 6.72
C GLY A 162 -8.69 -19.87 6.58
N GLY A 163 -7.60 -19.60 5.84
CA GLY A 163 -7.20 -18.26 5.40
C GLY A 163 -6.48 -18.33 4.05
N GLY A 164 -6.36 -17.18 3.35
CA GLY A 164 -5.63 -17.12 2.08
C GLY A 164 -6.22 -17.91 0.92
N GLY A 165 -7.54 -18.19 0.93
CA GLY A 165 -8.24 -18.90 -0.15
C GLY A 165 -8.11 -20.42 -0.12
N LYS A 166 -7.37 -21.01 0.82
CA LYS A 166 -7.29 -22.47 0.99
C LYS A 166 -8.56 -23.04 1.63
N GLY A 167 -8.99 -24.21 1.15
CA GLY A 167 -10.24 -24.83 1.63
C GLY A 167 -11.50 -24.11 1.14
N MET A 168 -11.44 -23.36 0.03
CA MET A 168 -12.56 -22.69 -0.59
C MET A 168 -12.96 -23.39 -1.91
N ARG A 169 -14.27 -23.61 -2.09
CA ARG A 169 -14.82 -24.18 -3.33
C ARG A 169 -16.09 -23.45 -3.73
N LEU A 170 -16.08 -22.91 -4.95
CA LEU A 170 -17.28 -22.41 -5.60
C LEU A 170 -18.12 -23.59 -6.07
N VAL A 171 -19.43 -23.52 -5.82
CA VAL A 171 -20.43 -24.49 -6.29
C VAL A 171 -21.51 -23.72 -7.04
N GLU A 172 -21.58 -23.94 -8.33
CA GLU A 172 -22.54 -23.24 -9.20
C GLU A 172 -23.87 -23.93 -9.24
N GLU A 173 -23.89 -25.29 -9.23
CA GLU A 173 -25.07 -26.10 -9.33
C GLU A 173 -25.17 -27.10 -8.16
N PRO A 174 -26.41 -27.50 -7.74
CA PRO A 174 -26.62 -28.40 -6.60
C PRO A 174 -25.90 -29.74 -6.74
N GLU A 175 -25.82 -30.27 -7.95
CA GLU A 175 -25.22 -31.58 -8.26
C GLU A 175 -23.73 -31.66 -7.88
N ASP A 176 -23.01 -30.52 -7.91
CA ASP A 176 -21.58 -30.45 -7.65
C ASP A 176 -21.26 -30.28 -6.15
N PHE A 177 -22.29 -30.04 -5.31
CA PHE A 177 -22.09 -29.66 -3.92
C PHE A 177 -21.30 -30.68 -3.11
N THR A 178 -21.68 -31.96 -3.21
CA THR A 178 -21.05 -33.04 -2.42
C THR A 178 -19.56 -33.21 -2.77
N ALA A 179 -19.25 -33.21 -4.06
CA ALA A 179 -17.85 -33.34 -4.52
C ALA A 179 -16.99 -32.15 -4.08
N ALA A 180 -17.53 -30.93 -4.15
CA ALA A 180 -16.88 -29.71 -3.71
C ALA A 180 -16.70 -29.70 -2.18
N LEU A 181 -17.69 -30.17 -1.42
CA LEU A 181 -17.63 -30.31 0.04
C LEU A 181 -16.51 -31.26 0.47
N ASP A 182 -16.43 -32.44 -0.13
CA ASP A 182 -15.39 -33.42 0.18
C ASP A 182 -14.00 -32.89 -0.13
N SER A 183 -13.86 -32.19 -1.26
CA SER A 183 -12.62 -31.52 -1.67
C SER A 183 -12.21 -30.44 -0.68
N ALA A 184 -13.14 -29.54 -0.30
CA ALA A 184 -12.88 -28.46 0.65
C ALA A 184 -12.44 -29.01 2.03
N ARG A 185 -13.14 -30.03 2.53
CA ARG A 185 -12.82 -30.71 3.80
C ARG A 185 -11.48 -31.41 3.77
N GLY A 186 -11.16 -32.09 2.66
CA GLY A 186 -9.88 -32.78 2.49
C GLY A 186 -8.71 -31.80 2.57
N GLU A 187 -8.82 -30.69 1.87
CA GLU A 187 -7.80 -29.63 1.90
C GLU A 187 -7.72 -28.97 3.30
N ALA A 188 -8.87 -28.67 3.91
CA ALA A 188 -8.93 -28.04 5.24
C ALA A 188 -8.30 -28.94 6.32
N ARG A 189 -8.58 -30.24 6.28
CA ARG A 189 -7.97 -31.22 7.19
C ARG A 189 -6.47 -31.28 7.03
N THR A 190 -5.97 -31.28 5.80
CA THR A 190 -4.54 -31.34 5.51
C THR A 190 -3.82 -30.05 5.88
N ALA A 191 -4.41 -28.90 5.59
CA ALA A 191 -3.77 -27.61 5.77
C ALA A 191 -3.88 -27.06 7.21
N PHE A 192 -5.01 -27.35 7.91
CA PHE A 192 -5.36 -26.70 9.17
C PHE A 192 -5.68 -27.67 10.31
N GLY A 193 -5.69 -28.98 10.05
CA GLY A 193 -6.05 -30.00 11.04
C GLY A 193 -7.53 -29.98 11.46
N ASN A 194 -8.38 -29.18 10.82
CA ASN A 194 -9.80 -29.03 11.08
C ASN A 194 -10.56 -29.04 9.75
N ASP A 195 -11.55 -29.93 9.61
CA ASP A 195 -12.34 -30.12 8.40
C ASP A 195 -13.74 -29.47 8.46
N ALA A 196 -14.04 -28.71 9.50
CA ALA A 196 -15.28 -27.97 9.59
C ALA A 196 -15.34 -26.89 8.50
N VAL A 197 -16.51 -26.79 7.87
CA VAL A 197 -16.75 -25.82 6.79
C VAL A 197 -17.98 -24.97 7.09
N LEU A 198 -18.03 -23.81 6.48
CA LEU A 198 -19.21 -22.96 6.38
C LEU A 198 -19.65 -22.87 4.91
N VAL A 199 -20.91 -22.54 4.67
CA VAL A 199 -21.47 -22.35 3.33
C VAL A 199 -22.05 -20.95 3.25
N GLU A 200 -21.59 -20.14 2.29
CA GLU A 200 -22.04 -18.75 2.10
C GLU A 200 -22.50 -18.51 0.67
N LYS A 201 -23.40 -17.53 0.48
CA LYS A 201 -23.77 -17.05 -0.84
C LYS A 201 -22.54 -16.57 -1.60
N PHE A 202 -22.36 -17.04 -2.83
CA PHE A 202 -21.32 -16.49 -3.71
C PHE A 202 -21.79 -15.20 -4.35
N VAL A 203 -20.91 -14.19 -4.35
CA VAL A 203 -21.14 -12.89 -4.99
C VAL A 203 -20.35 -12.87 -6.29
N ALA A 204 -21.05 -12.85 -7.43
CA ALA A 204 -20.43 -13.02 -8.74
C ALA A 204 -19.62 -11.79 -9.19
N LYS A 205 -20.10 -10.59 -8.91
CA LYS A 205 -19.40 -9.32 -9.19
C LYS A 205 -19.23 -8.53 -7.90
N PRO A 206 -18.27 -8.94 -7.04
CA PRO A 206 -18.12 -8.35 -5.73
C PRO A 206 -17.46 -6.98 -5.82
N ARG A 207 -18.09 -6.00 -5.17
CA ARG A 207 -17.44 -4.72 -4.84
C ARG A 207 -17.23 -4.64 -3.34
N HIS A 208 -16.10 -4.04 -2.97
CA HIS A 208 -15.77 -3.72 -1.59
C HIS A 208 -16.15 -2.26 -1.36
N ILE A 209 -17.31 -2.05 -0.74
CA ILE A 209 -17.79 -0.71 -0.39
C ILE A 209 -17.88 -0.63 1.12
N GLU A 210 -17.39 0.47 1.67
CA GLU A 210 -17.31 0.65 3.10
C GLU A 210 -17.92 1.98 3.52
N VAL A 211 -18.40 2.06 4.75
CA VAL A 211 -19.03 3.27 5.32
C VAL A 211 -18.16 3.81 6.43
N GLN A 212 -17.69 5.05 6.27
CA GLN A 212 -17.04 5.78 7.36
C GLN A 212 -18.06 6.13 8.43
N VAL A 213 -17.89 5.61 9.63
CA VAL A 213 -18.70 5.97 10.79
C VAL A 213 -17.89 6.77 11.80
N PHE A 214 -18.57 7.57 12.58
CA PHE A 214 -17.98 8.27 13.72
C PHE A 214 -18.98 8.30 14.88
N GLY A 215 -18.54 7.84 16.07
CA GLY A 215 -19.38 7.75 17.25
C GLY A 215 -18.84 8.56 18.44
N ASP A 216 -19.73 8.94 19.37
CA ASP A 216 -19.36 9.55 20.65
C ASP A 216 -19.54 8.59 21.85
N GLY A 217 -19.86 7.33 21.56
CA GLY A 217 -20.17 6.31 22.56
C GLY A 217 -21.66 6.11 22.81
N THR A 218 -22.51 7.03 22.34
CA THR A 218 -23.99 6.99 22.48
C THR A 218 -24.68 7.10 21.14
N HIS A 219 -24.24 8.03 20.31
CA HIS A 219 -24.76 8.27 18.98
C HIS A 219 -23.65 8.14 17.95
N ALA A 220 -24.00 7.77 16.74
CA ALA A 220 -23.10 7.71 15.61
C ALA A 220 -23.66 8.44 14.39
N VAL A 221 -22.77 8.92 13.54
CA VAL A 221 -23.06 9.44 12.20
C VAL A 221 -22.23 8.71 11.17
N HIS A 222 -22.67 8.69 9.92
CA HIS A 222 -21.85 8.23 8.81
C HIS A 222 -21.36 9.41 7.95
N LEU A 223 -20.12 9.31 7.46
CA LEU A 223 -19.50 10.26 6.55
C LEU A 223 -19.44 9.67 5.14
N PHE A 224 -20.53 9.02 4.77
CA PHE A 224 -20.77 8.38 3.49
C PHE A 224 -19.85 7.18 3.20
N GLU A 225 -19.96 6.68 1.99
CA GLU A 225 -19.27 5.47 1.55
C GLU A 225 -18.00 5.77 0.76
N ARG A 226 -17.09 4.78 0.76
CA ARG A 226 -15.93 4.67 -0.12
C ARG A 226 -16.00 3.37 -0.90
N ASP A 227 -15.48 3.37 -2.12
CA ASP A 227 -15.20 2.16 -2.88
C ASP A 227 -13.73 1.80 -2.76
N CYS A 228 -13.46 0.57 -2.33
CA CYS A 228 -12.12 0.00 -2.16
C CYS A 228 -11.94 -1.28 -2.99
N SER A 229 -12.67 -1.39 -4.12
CA SER A 229 -12.66 -2.59 -4.96
C SER A 229 -11.36 -2.77 -5.72
N LEU A 230 -10.60 -1.69 -5.99
CA LEU A 230 -9.26 -1.82 -6.56
C LEU A 230 -8.27 -2.33 -5.52
N GLN A 231 -8.18 -3.63 -5.41
CA GLN A 231 -7.33 -4.33 -4.45
C GLN A 231 -6.56 -5.48 -5.09
N ARG A 232 -5.43 -5.82 -4.50
CA ARG A 232 -4.61 -6.97 -4.87
C ARG A 232 -4.33 -7.81 -3.63
N ARG A 233 -4.66 -9.10 -3.67
CA ARG A 233 -4.51 -10.02 -2.52
C ARG A 233 -5.02 -9.41 -1.21
N HIS A 234 -6.20 -8.74 -1.29
CA HIS A 234 -6.88 -8.03 -0.19
C HIS A 234 -6.17 -6.74 0.29
N GLN A 235 -5.12 -6.29 -0.40
CA GLN A 235 -4.50 -4.99 -0.16
C GLN A 235 -5.13 -3.95 -1.08
N LYS A 236 -5.71 -2.90 -0.51
CA LYS A 236 -6.28 -1.76 -1.24
C LYS A 236 -5.17 -0.99 -1.96
N VAL A 237 -5.43 -0.54 -3.18
CA VAL A 237 -4.47 0.13 -4.07
C VAL A 237 -4.90 1.54 -4.41
N ILE A 238 -6.16 1.70 -4.87
CA ILE A 238 -6.81 3.00 -5.08
C ILE A 238 -8.19 2.94 -4.43
N GLU A 239 -8.52 3.96 -3.68
CA GLU A 239 -9.81 4.16 -3.05
C GLU A 239 -10.48 5.43 -3.59
N GLU A 240 -11.80 5.42 -3.68
CA GLU A 240 -12.58 6.58 -4.11
C GLU A 240 -13.80 6.83 -3.23
N ALA A 241 -14.17 8.11 -3.11
CA ALA A 241 -15.39 8.54 -2.46
C ALA A 241 -16.05 9.67 -3.27
N PRO A 242 -17.38 9.59 -3.45
CA PRO A 242 -18.29 8.48 -3.16
C PRO A 242 -18.10 7.31 -4.12
N ALA A 243 -18.67 6.13 -3.82
CA ALA A 243 -18.60 4.96 -4.68
C ALA A 243 -19.31 5.21 -6.04
N PRO A 244 -18.70 4.83 -7.19
CA PRO A 244 -19.34 5.01 -8.50
C PRO A 244 -20.61 4.16 -8.63
N GLY A 245 -21.65 4.76 -9.22
CA GLY A 245 -22.96 4.09 -9.40
C GLY A 245 -23.82 4.02 -8.14
N MET A 246 -23.41 4.64 -7.04
CA MET A 246 -24.18 4.67 -5.80
C MET A 246 -25.47 5.49 -5.96
N THR A 247 -26.63 4.85 -5.68
CA THR A 247 -27.92 5.54 -5.67
C THR A 247 -28.20 6.18 -4.31
N PRO A 248 -29.08 7.21 -4.23
CA PRO A 248 -29.48 7.79 -2.95
C PRO A 248 -30.05 6.75 -1.97
N GLU A 249 -30.88 5.82 -2.47
CA GLU A 249 -31.53 4.77 -1.68
C GLU A 249 -30.51 3.77 -1.12
N MET A 250 -29.52 3.38 -1.94
CA MET A 250 -28.44 2.48 -1.53
C MET A 250 -27.55 3.16 -0.48
N ARG A 251 -27.19 4.43 -0.71
CA ARG A 251 -26.39 5.23 0.22
C ARG A 251 -27.06 5.38 1.58
N GLU A 252 -28.35 5.66 1.60
CA GLU A 252 -29.13 5.75 2.84
C GLU A 252 -29.14 4.41 3.56
N ALA A 253 -29.46 3.31 2.85
CA ALA A 253 -29.51 1.97 3.42
C ALA A 253 -28.16 1.53 4.04
N MET A 254 -27.06 1.74 3.31
CA MET A 254 -25.72 1.40 3.80
C MET A 254 -25.27 2.32 4.93
N GLY A 255 -25.53 3.63 4.82
CA GLY A 255 -25.21 4.60 5.85
C GLY A 255 -25.90 4.28 7.17
N LEU A 256 -27.20 4.00 7.12
CA LEU A 256 -27.98 3.57 8.29
C LEU A 256 -27.51 2.22 8.86
N ALA A 257 -27.10 1.28 8.01
CA ALA A 257 -26.51 0.02 8.46
C ALA A 257 -25.19 0.28 9.23
N GLY A 258 -24.33 1.15 8.70
CA GLY A 258 -23.10 1.56 9.38
C GLY A 258 -23.35 2.23 10.73
N VAL A 259 -24.32 3.14 10.81
CA VAL A 259 -24.70 3.80 12.08
C VAL A 259 -25.22 2.79 13.10
N ARG A 260 -26.14 1.89 12.68
CA ARG A 260 -26.65 0.82 13.57
C ARG A 260 -25.54 -0.08 14.08
N ALA A 261 -24.58 -0.44 13.21
CA ALA A 261 -23.42 -1.23 13.62
C ALA A 261 -22.61 -0.53 14.72
N ALA A 262 -22.32 0.76 14.54
CA ALA A 262 -21.56 1.54 15.52
C ALA A 262 -22.33 1.74 16.84
N GLU A 263 -23.61 2.07 16.80
CA GLU A 263 -24.46 2.28 17.99
C GLU A 263 -24.65 0.98 18.79
N ALA A 264 -24.79 -0.19 18.11
CA ALA A 264 -24.95 -1.49 18.77
C ALA A 264 -23.79 -1.87 19.71
N ILE A 265 -22.62 -1.31 19.49
CA ILE A 265 -21.44 -1.56 20.33
C ILE A 265 -21.00 -0.35 21.15
N GLY A 266 -21.79 0.73 21.15
CA GLY A 266 -21.44 1.98 21.84
C GLY A 266 -20.11 2.56 21.32
N TYR A 267 -19.94 2.60 20.00
CA TYR A 267 -18.69 2.97 19.35
C TYR A 267 -18.29 4.42 19.62
N LYS A 268 -17.01 4.66 19.89
CA LYS A 268 -16.44 5.98 20.11
C LYS A 268 -15.23 6.20 19.18
N GLY A 269 -15.18 7.34 18.49
CA GLY A 269 -14.13 7.69 17.54
C GLY A 269 -14.47 7.31 16.11
N ALA A 270 -13.45 7.36 15.23
CA ALA A 270 -13.54 7.00 13.82
C ALA A 270 -13.47 5.48 13.64
N GLY A 271 -14.38 4.93 12.86
CA GLY A 271 -14.41 3.51 12.48
C GLY A 271 -14.98 3.32 11.10
N THR A 272 -14.84 2.14 10.56
CA THR A 272 -15.31 1.82 9.21
C THR A 272 -16.04 0.49 9.21
N VAL A 273 -17.23 0.47 8.63
CA VAL A 273 -18.02 -0.76 8.43
C VAL A 273 -17.88 -1.17 6.98
N GLU A 274 -17.28 -2.34 6.76
CA GLU A 274 -16.99 -2.88 5.44
C GLU A 274 -18.11 -3.81 4.97
N PHE A 275 -18.51 -3.66 3.70
CA PHE A 275 -19.56 -4.45 3.06
C PHE A 275 -19.06 -5.05 1.75
N ILE A 276 -19.44 -6.30 1.51
CA ILE A 276 -19.43 -6.88 0.18
C ILE A 276 -20.73 -6.54 -0.52
N VAL A 277 -20.66 -6.06 -1.75
CA VAL A 277 -21.81 -5.66 -2.56
C VAL A 277 -21.82 -6.46 -3.84
N ASP A 278 -22.96 -7.05 -4.20
CA ASP A 278 -23.16 -7.67 -5.50
C ASP A 278 -23.57 -6.62 -6.54
N ALA A 279 -22.64 -6.33 -7.45
CA ALA A 279 -22.83 -5.35 -8.53
C ALA A 279 -23.27 -5.98 -9.85
N SER A 280 -23.69 -7.25 -9.89
CA SER A 280 -24.10 -7.96 -11.13
C SER A 280 -25.24 -7.26 -11.86
N GLU A 281 -26.15 -6.62 -11.13
CA GLU A 281 -27.32 -5.89 -11.65
C GLU A 281 -27.29 -4.40 -11.24
N GLY A 282 -26.10 -3.83 -11.07
CA GLY A 282 -25.91 -2.51 -10.50
C GLY A 282 -25.97 -2.50 -8.97
N LEU A 283 -25.79 -1.33 -8.36
CA LEU A 283 -25.85 -1.20 -6.89
C LEU A 283 -27.31 -1.12 -6.41
N ARG A 284 -27.68 -2.06 -5.56
CA ARG A 284 -29.05 -2.22 -5.05
C ARG A 284 -29.08 -2.31 -3.53
N PRO A 285 -30.06 -1.67 -2.85
CA PRO A 285 -30.13 -1.64 -1.38
C PRO A 285 -30.46 -2.99 -0.73
N ASP A 286 -30.81 -4.01 -1.51
CA ASP A 286 -31.06 -5.39 -1.06
C ASP A 286 -29.89 -6.35 -1.31
N ARG A 287 -28.73 -5.85 -1.85
CA ARG A 287 -27.59 -6.67 -2.25
C ARG A 287 -26.26 -6.17 -1.68
N PHE A 288 -26.24 -5.87 -0.39
CA PHE A 288 -25.01 -5.60 0.34
C PHE A 288 -25.03 -6.31 1.70
N TRP A 289 -23.85 -6.76 2.15
CA TRP A 289 -23.74 -7.54 3.38
C TRP A 289 -22.49 -7.17 4.14
N PHE A 290 -22.62 -7.16 5.46
CA PHE A 290 -21.54 -6.91 6.39
C PHE A 290 -20.39 -7.92 6.23
N MET A 291 -19.18 -7.43 6.16
CA MET A 291 -17.95 -8.21 6.18
C MET A 291 -17.28 -8.14 7.54
N GLU A 292 -16.88 -6.95 7.92
CA GLU A 292 -16.21 -6.65 9.19
C GLU A 292 -16.34 -5.17 9.54
N MET A 293 -15.97 -4.83 10.78
CA MET A 293 -15.81 -3.45 11.20
C MET A 293 -14.39 -3.21 11.66
N ASN A 294 -13.72 -2.27 11.03
CA ASN A 294 -12.41 -1.81 11.49
C ASN A 294 -12.61 -0.76 12.59
N THR A 295 -12.17 -1.13 13.80
CA THR A 295 -12.37 -0.34 15.01
C THR A 295 -11.27 0.71 15.23
N ARG A 296 -10.90 1.39 14.16
CA ARG A 296 -9.82 2.39 14.10
C ARG A 296 -10.02 3.38 12.96
N LEU A 297 -9.21 4.43 12.95
CA LEU A 297 -9.08 5.26 11.75
C LEU A 297 -8.50 4.42 10.60
N GLN A 298 -9.07 4.51 9.42
CA GLN A 298 -8.59 3.79 8.22
C GLN A 298 -7.50 4.59 7.48
N VAL A 299 -6.68 3.88 6.69
CA VAL A 299 -5.65 4.49 5.83
C VAL A 299 -6.30 5.50 4.89
N GLU A 300 -7.39 5.10 4.24
CA GLU A 300 -8.14 5.80 3.19
C GLU A 300 -9.13 6.87 3.70
N HIS A 301 -9.07 7.24 5.00
CA HIS A 301 -9.92 8.30 5.55
C HIS A 301 -9.82 9.65 4.80
N PRO A 302 -8.71 10.01 4.15
CA PRO A 302 -8.58 11.28 3.44
C PRO A 302 -9.61 11.51 2.34
N VAL A 303 -10.09 10.47 1.64
CA VAL A 303 -11.12 10.65 0.60
C VAL A 303 -12.47 11.05 1.20
N SER A 304 -12.82 10.50 2.38
CA SER A 304 -14.02 10.93 3.12
C SER A 304 -13.88 12.36 3.66
N GLU A 305 -12.72 12.73 4.15
CA GLU A 305 -12.40 14.11 4.55
C GLU A 305 -12.56 15.07 3.38
N ALA A 306 -12.03 14.71 2.20
CA ALA A 306 -12.05 15.56 1.02
C ALA A 306 -13.48 15.86 0.53
N ILE A 307 -14.38 14.86 0.55
CA ILE A 307 -15.76 15.04 0.09
C ILE A 307 -16.69 15.66 1.14
N THR A 308 -16.34 15.60 2.44
CA THR A 308 -17.20 16.11 3.52
C THR A 308 -16.70 17.41 4.14
N GLY A 309 -15.45 17.77 3.92
CA GLY A 309 -14.80 18.91 4.56
C GLY A 309 -14.59 18.72 6.07
N VAL A 310 -14.59 17.47 6.54
CA VAL A 310 -14.38 17.10 7.96
C VAL A 310 -12.95 16.62 8.15
N ASP A 311 -12.29 17.05 9.23
CA ASP A 311 -11.03 16.45 9.69
C ASP A 311 -11.36 15.40 10.77
N LEU A 312 -11.16 14.12 10.43
CA LEU A 312 -11.49 13.00 11.32
C LEU A 312 -10.56 12.92 12.53
N VAL A 313 -9.31 13.37 12.41
CA VAL A 313 -8.37 13.43 13.53
C VAL A 313 -8.80 14.52 14.52
N GLU A 314 -9.24 15.68 14.02
CA GLU A 314 -9.84 16.72 14.89
C GLU A 314 -11.02 16.14 15.68
N TRP A 315 -11.93 15.43 15.00
CA TRP A 315 -13.09 14.84 15.65
C TRP A 315 -12.67 13.78 16.70
N GLN A 316 -11.66 12.95 16.40
CA GLN A 316 -11.14 11.99 17.37
C GLN A 316 -10.61 12.67 18.63
N LEU A 317 -9.85 13.76 18.49
CA LEU A 317 -9.31 14.53 19.63
C LEU A 317 -10.42 15.17 20.46
N ARG A 318 -11.42 15.77 19.81
CA ARG A 318 -12.55 16.43 20.47
C ARG A 318 -13.42 15.45 21.26
N VAL A 319 -13.82 14.35 20.62
CA VAL A 319 -14.67 13.34 21.26
C VAL A 319 -13.92 12.57 22.35
N ALA A 320 -12.62 12.28 22.16
CA ALA A 320 -11.81 11.70 23.21
C ALA A 320 -11.66 12.62 24.44
N ALA A 321 -11.64 13.94 24.20
CA ALA A 321 -11.63 14.96 25.27
C ALA A 321 -12.98 15.16 25.98
N GLY A 322 -14.03 14.41 25.59
CA GLY A 322 -15.34 14.42 26.23
C GLY A 322 -16.39 15.30 25.53
N GLU A 323 -16.12 15.81 24.33
CA GLU A 323 -17.13 16.50 23.52
C GLU A 323 -18.08 15.47 22.87
N THR A 324 -19.32 15.90 22.59
CA THR A 324 -20.26 15.13 21.74
C THR A 324 -19.89 15.24 20.28
N LEU A 325 -20.61 14.52 19.40
CA LEU A 325 -20.42 14.62 17.96
C LEU A 325 -20.38 16.08 17.46
N PRO A 326 -19.33 16.49 16.74
CA PRO A 326 -19.20 17.88 16.27
C PRO A 326 -20.26 18.31 15.25
N LYS A 327 -20.86 17.35 14.51
CA LYS A 327 -21.97 17.56 13.56
C LYS A 327 -23.00 16.46 13.67
N GLN A 328 -24.26 16.81 13.40
CA GLN A 328 -25.36 15.86 13.23
C GLN A 328 -25.38 15.34 11.79
N GLN A 329 -26.05 14.20 11.53
CA GLN A 329 -26.12 13.60 10.20
C GLN A 329 -26.61 14.55 9.11
N GLN A 330 -27.58 15.39 9.42
CA GLN A 330 -28.18 16.34 8.47
C GLN A 330 -27.26 17.51 8.09
N GLU A 331 -26.19 17.72 8.84
CA GLU A 331 -25.18 18.75 8.58
C GLU A 331 -24.02 18.24 7.72
N LEU A 332 -24.03 16.94 7.42
CA LEU A 332 -23.02 16.28 6.56
C LEU A 332 -23.54 16.21 5.13
N SER A 333 -22.71 16.54 4.18
CA SER A 333 -23.04 16.50 2.76
C SER A 333 -21.80 16.12 1.93
N ILE A 334 -22.05 15.51 0.77
CA ILE A 334 -21.02 15.21 -0.21
C ILE A 334 -20.78 16.43 -1.10
N ASN A 335 -19.51 16.78 -1.26
CA ASN A 335 -19.06 17.79 -2.22
C ASN A 335 -18.00 17.20 -3.14
N GLY A 336 -18.34 17.03 -4.41
CA GLY A 336 -17.44 16.50 -5.43
C GLY A 336 -17.10 15.03 -5.28
N HIS A 337 -15.90 14.67 -5.69
CA HIS A 337 -15.37 13.30 -5.72
C HIS A 337 -13.88 13.32 -5.38
N ALA A 338 -13.40 12.33 -4.65
CA ALA A 338 -12.00 12.22 -4.25
C ALA A 338 -11.45 10.81 -4.56
N PHE A 339 -10.17 10.76 -4.84
CA PHE A 339 -9.38 9.53 -4.95
C PHE A 339 -8.17 9.59 -4.04
N GLU A 340 -7.80 8.44 -3.50
CA GLU A 340 -6.51 8.20 -2.87
C GLU A 340 -5.80 7.06 -3.61
N ALA A 341 -4.52 7.23 -3.92
CA ALA A 341 -3.67 6.17 -4.45
C ALA A 341 -2.52 5.92 -3.47
N ARG A 342 -2.29 4.65 -3.15
CA ARG A 342 -1.21 4.22 -2.25
C ARG A 342 0.08 4.00 -3.01
N LEU A 343 1.02 4.92 -2.86
CA LEU A 343 2.35 4.80 -3.42
C LEU A 343 3.23 3.95 -2.51
N TYR A 344 3.61 2.77 -3.00
CA TYR A 344 4.47 1.82 -2.31
C TYR A 344 5.82 1.66 -2.99
N ALA A 345 6.85 1.39 -2.21
CA ALA A 345 8.12 0.88 -2.72
C ALA A 345 7.96 -0.63 -3.01
N GLU A 346 7.51 -0.95 -4.24
CA GLU A 346 7.20 -2.30 -4.70
C GLU A 346 7.60 -2.48 -6.17
N ASP A 347 8.23 -3.62 -6.47
CA ASP A 347 8.54 -4.06 -7.84
C ASP A 347 7.33 -4.84 -8.40
N VAL A 348 6.48 -4.13 -9.13
CA VAL A 348 5.22 -4.68 -9.67
C VAL A 348 5.46 -5.78 -10.71
N PRO A 349 6.34 -5.64 -11.70
CA PRO A 349 6.70 -6.70 -12.65
C PRO A 349 7.19 -7.99 -11.98
N LYS A 350 7.90 -7.89 -10.86
CA LYS A 350 8.34 -9.04 -10.06
C LYS A 350 7.28 -9.55 -9.06
N GLY A 351 6.01 -9.31 -9.34
CA GLY A 351 4.90 -9.79 -8.51
C GLY A 351 4.67 -8.96 -7.26
N PHE A 352 4.98 -7.65 -7.30
CA PHE A 352 4.86 -6.69 -6.21
C PHE A 352 5.79 -7.00 -5.04
N LEU A 353 7.02 -7.37 -5.34
CA LEU A 353 8.01 -7.55 -4.30
C LEU A 353 8.30 -6.21 -3.62
N PRO A 354 8.28 -6.16 -2.28
CA PRO A 354 8.71 -4.97 -1.57
C PRO A 354 10.15 -4.60 -1.93
N ALA A 355 10.35 -3.32 -2.20
CA ALA A 355 11.66 -2.77 -2.50
C ALA A 355 12.17 -1.95 -1.31
N THR A 356 13.47 -1.98 -1.09
CA THR A 356 14.19 -1.12 -0.15
C THR A 356 15.08 -0.17 -0.92
N GLY A 357 15.62 0.83 -0.26
CA GLY A 357 16.52 1.79 -0.87
C GLY A 357 16.48 3.13 -0.14
N THR A 358 17.36 4.03 -0.54
CA THR A 358 17.33 5.42 -0.07
C THR A 358 16.63 6.28 -1.10
N LEU A 359 15.59 7.00 -0.70
CA LEU A 359 14.89 7.93 -1.57
C LEU A 359 15.83 9.10 -1.90
N THR A 360 16.53 9.03 -3.02
CA THR A 360 17.47 10.08 -3.43
C THR A 360 16.74 11.32 -3.92
N HIS A 361 15.52 11.16 -4.42
CA HIS A 361 14.62 12.24 -4.78
C HIS A 361 13.17 11.84 -4.46
N LEU A 362 12.41 12.79 -3.91
CA LEU A 362 10.97 12.64 -3.67
C LEU A 362 10.30 14.00 -3.74
N GLN A 363 9.44 14.19 -4.74
CA GLN A 363 8.68 15.41 -4.90
C GLN A 363 7.25 15.10 -5.36
N PHE A 364 6.28 15.73 -4.70
CA PHE A 364 4.86 15.68 -5.08
C PHE A 364 4.42 17.00 -5.69
N PRO A 365 3.52 17.00 -6.67
CA PRO A 365 2.99 18.24 -7.22
C PRO A 365 2.16 18.99 -6.18
N SER A 366 2.24 20.31 -6.17
CA SER A 366 1.61 21.18 -5.16
C SER A 366 0.06 21.19 -5.20
N TYR A 367 -0.53 20.66 -6.25
CA TYR A 367 -1.99 20.63 -6.44
C TYR A 367 -2.65 19.31 -5.95
N CYS A 368 -1.90 18.38 -5.38
CA CYS A 368 -2.44 17.23 -4.66
C CYS A 368 -2.08 17.30 -3.17
N ARG A 369 -2.85 16.61 -2.35
CA ARG A 369 -2.47 16.29 -0.97
C ARG A 369 -1.61 15.03 -1.00
N ALA A 370 -0.44 15.07 -0.36
CA ALA A 370 0.44 13.92 -0.22
C ALA A 370 0.70 13.66 1.28
N ASP A 371 0.04 12.65 1.83
CA ASP A 371 0.30 12.19 3.19
C ASP A 371 1.48 11.22 3.15
N SER A 372 2.65 11.64 3.63
CA SER A 372 3.89 10.88 3.55
C SER A 372 4.63 10.86 4.87
N GLY A 373 5.15 9.67 5.23
CA GLY A 373 6.02 9.47 6.38
C GLY A 373 7.51 9.60 6.09
N VAL A 374 7.87 9.81 4.82
CA VAL A 374 9.25 9.87 4.33
C VAL A 374 9.48 11.13 3.49
N ARG A 375 10.75 11.43 3.22
CA ARG A 375 11.23 12.54 2.38
C ARG A 375 12.49 12.12 1.64
N ALA A 376 12.97 12.95 0.73
CA ALA A 376 14.27 12.74 0.11
C ALA A 376 15.38 12.61 1.19
N GLY A 377 16.23 11.62 1.04
CA GLY A 377 17.29 11.23 1.97
C GLY A 377 16.89 10.15 2.99
N ASP A 378 15.59 9.86 3.16
CA ASP A 378 15.13 8.79 4.06
C ASP A 378 15.27 7.41 3.39
N ALA A 379 15.52 6.38 4.20
CA ALA A 379 15.59 4.99 3.75
C ALA A 379 14.23 4.30 3.90
N ILE A 380 13.85 3.51 2.91
CA ILE A 380 12.77 2.53 3.01
C ILE A 380 13.36 1.27 3.63
N SER A 381 13.00 1.01 4.88
CA SER A 381 13.56 -0.10 5.65
C SER A 381 12.76 -1.40 5.45
N PRO A 382 13.38 -2.58 5.64
CA PRO A 382 12.68 -3.85 5.57
C PRO A 382 11.80 -4.15 6.79
N TRP A 383 11.85 -3.32 7.83
CA TRP A 383 11.19 -3.58 9.11
C TRP A 383 9.70 -3.25 9.12
N TYR A 384 9.26 -2.35 8.24
CA TYR A 384 7.91 -1.78 8.27
C TYR A 384 7.26 -1.80 6.89
N ASP A 385 6.01 -1.37 6.86
CA ASP A 385 5.24 -1.23 5.62
C ASP A 385 5.97 -0.29 4.63
N PRO A 386 6.13 -0.68 3.34
CA PRO A 386 6.89 0.09 2.36
C PRO A 386 6.12 1.28 1.77
N MET A 387 5.08 1.77 2.42
CA MET A 387 4.30 2.92 1.95
C MET A 387 5.16 4.19 1.94
N VAL A 388 5.35 4.75 0.75
CA VAL A 388 6.03 6.04 0.54
C VAL A 388 5.08 7.19 0.85
N ALA A 389 3.87 7.13 0.28
CA ALA A 389 2.86 8.17 0.48
C ALA A 389 1.47 7.69 0.04
N LYS A 390 0.46 8.44 0.48
CA LYS A 390 -0.88 8.47 -0.11
C LYS A 390 -0.99 9.71 -0.96
N VAL A 391 -1.34 9.56 -2.24
CA VAL A 391 -1.58 10.67 -3.16
C VAL A 391 -3.09 10.88 -3.25
N ILE A 392 -3.57 12.01 -2.74
CA ILE A 392 -5.00 12.30 -2.62
C ILE A 392 -5.35 13.51 -3.50
N VAL A 393 -6.45 13.38 -4.25
CA VAL A 393 -6.98 14.43 -5.10
C VAL A 393 -8.48 14.58 -4.89
N HIS A 394 -8.99 15.77 -5.20
CA HIS A 394 -10.41 16.08 -5.18
C HIS A 394 -10.81 16.86 -6.43
N GLY A 395 -12.01 16.61 -6.93
CA GLY A 395 -12.58 17.33 -8.07
C GLY A 395 -14.10 17.48 -7.96
N PRO A 396 -14.70 18.39 -8.72
CA PRO A 396 -16.15 18.60 -8.68
C PRO A 396 -16.95 17.41 -9.25
N THR A 397 -16.32 16.59 -10.11
CA THR A 397 -16.90 15.35 -10.64
C THR A 397 -15.87 14.23 -10.57
N ARG A 398 -16.33 12.97 -10.73
CA ARG A 398 -15.45 11.80 -10.74
C ARG A 398 -14.40 11.89 -11.83
N GLU A 399 -14.80 12.29 -13.05
CA GLU A 399 -13.91 12.39 -14.21
C GLU A 399 -12.80 13.42 -13.98
N VAL A 400 -13.15 14.58 -13.41
CA VAL A 400 -12.18 15.63 -13.10
C VAL A 400 -11.23 15.18 -11.99
N ALA A 401 -11.75 14.50 -10.96
CA ALA A 401 -10.92 13.95 -9.88
C ALA A 401 -9.98 12.85 -10.40
N LEU A 402 -10.45 11.95 -11.28
CA LEU A 402 -9.63 10.89 -11.87
C LEU A 402 -8.53 11.46 -12.77
N GLU A 403 -8.84 12.45 -13.60
CA GLU A 403 -7.83 13.14 -14.42
C GLU A 403 -6.80 13.87 -13.54
N SER A 404 -7.26 14.45 -12.41
CA SER A 404 -6.36 15.08 -11.43
C SER A 404 -5.45 14.04 -10.78
N LEU A 405 -5.96 12.83 -10.46
CA LEU A 405 -5.14 11.73 -9.95
C LEU A 405 -4.08 11.30 -10.97
N HIS A 406 -4.50 11.06 -12.23
CA HIS A 406 -3.57 10.70 -13.29
C HIS A 406 -2.43 11.71 -13.41
N ARG A 407 -2.77 13.01 -13.44
CA ARG A 407 -1.78 14.08 -13.53
C ARG A 407 -0.88 14.14 -12.29
N ALA A 408 -1.45 13.94 -11.10
CA ALA A 408 -0.68 13.95 -9.85
C ALA A 408 0.34 12.81 -9.84
N LEU A 409 -0.06 11.60 -10.21
CA LEU A 409 0.84 10.45 -10.31
C LEU A 409 1.91 10.65 -11.39
N LYS A 410 1.53 11.19 -12.57
CA LYS A 410 2.48 11.46 -13.65
C LYS A 410 3.56 12.50 -13.27
N HIS A 411 3.21 13.46 -12.41
CA HIS A 411 4.13 14.51 -11.96
C HIS A 411 4.72 14.24 -10.56
N THR A 412 4.48 13.05 -10.01
CA THR A 412 5.17 12.60 -8.79
C THR A 412 6.54 12.07 -9.19
N GLU A 413 7.57 12.59 -8.55
CA GLU A 413 8.97 12.27 -8.83
C GLU A 413 9.54 11.46 -7.68
N VAL A 414 9.98 10.24 -7.95
CA VAL A 414 10.63 9.35 -6.98
C VAL A 414 11.86 8.72 -7.62
N ALA A 415 13.00 8.79 -6.92
CA ALA A 415 14.22 8.09 -7.31
C ALA A 415 14.92 7.46 -6.10
N GLY A 416 15.73 6.42 -6.36
CA GLY A 416 16.50 5.67 -5.35
C GLY A 416 15.83 4.39 -4.87
N THR A 417 14.61 4.10 -5.33
CA THR A 417 13.93 2.80 -5.12
C THR A 417 12.90 2.55 -6.22
N VAL A 418 12.56 1.29 -6.44
CA VAL A 418 11.47 0.91 -7.35
C VAL A 418 10.13 1.13 -6.65
N THR A 419 9.13 1.64 -7.38
CA THR A 419 7.79 1.91 -6.85
C THR A 419 6.69 1.39 -7.77
N ASN A 420 5.48 1.31 -7.24
CA ASN A 420 4.27 0.99 -8.00
C ASN A 420 3.68 2.18 -8.80
N LEU A 421 4.41 3.29 -8.94
CA LEU A 421 3.90 4.55 -9.50
C LEU A 421 3.37 4.39 -10.94
N ALA A 422 4.10 3.69 -11.80
CA ALA A 422 3.68 3.43 -13.18
C ALA A 422 2.39 2.59 -13.24
N PHE A 423 2.30 1.57 -12.39
CA PHE A 423 1.11 0.73 -12.24
C PHE A 423 -0.12 1.54 -11.77
N LEU A 424 0.03 2.43 -10.79
CA LEU A 424 -1.02 3.35 -10.37
C LEU A 424 -1.46 4.26 -11.53
N GLY A 425 -0.52 4.77 -12.31
CA GLY A 425 -0.78 5.55 -13.50
C GLY A 425 -1.56 4.77 -14.57
N ALA A 426 -1.20 3.50 -14.82
CA ALA A 426 -1.91 2.62 -15.74
C ALA A 426 -3.35 2.35 -15.26
N LEU A 427 -3.56 2.12 -13.97
CA LEU A 427 -4.90 1.95 -13.39
C LEU A 427 -5.80 3.17 -13.66
N THR A 428 -5.29 4.40 -13.54
CA THR A 428 -6.10 5.61 -13.80
C THR A 428 -6.57 5.72 -15.25
N ARG A 429 -5.92 5.03 -16.18
CA ARG A 429 -6.27 4.97 -17.61
C ARG A 429 -7.00 3.69 -18.00
N HIS A 430 -7.15 2.75 -17.09
CA HIS A 430 -7.89 1.52 -17.35
C HIS A 430 -9.36 1.81 -17.64
N GLN A 431 -9.89 1.27 -18.75
CA GLN A 431 -11.23 1.60 -19.25
C GLN A 431 -12.33 1.27 -18.23
N GLY A 432 -12.27 0.10 -17.61
CA GLY A 432 -13.24 -0.33 -16.58
C GLY A 432 -13.22 0.61 -15.38
N PHE A 433 -12.03 0.97 -14.88
CA PHE A 433 -11.91 1.92 -13.78
C PHE A 433 -12.40 3.32 -14.17
N ALA A 434 -12.02 3.83 -15.32
CA ALA A 434 -12.46 5.14 -15.80
C ALA A 434 -13.99 5.24 -15.93
N SER A 435 -14.66 4.17 -16.37
CA SER A 435 -16.11 4.12 -16.49
C SER A 435 -16.84 3.82 -15.16
N GLY A 436 -16.13 3.49 -14.08
CA GLY A 436 -16.72 3.06 -12.81
C GLY A 436 -17.21 1.61 -12.80
N ASP A 437 -16.85 0.83 -13.81
CA ASP A 437 -17.13 -0.61 -13.87
C ASP A 437 -16.02 -1.40 -13.17
N VAL A 438 -16.09 -1.39 -11.85
CA VAL A 438 -15.06 -1.96 -10.96
C VAL A 438 -15.60 -3.15 -10.17
N ASP A 439 -14.71 -4.09 -9.86
CA ASP A 439 -14.91 -5.18 -8.91
C ASP A 439 -13.56 -5.61 -8.33
N THR A 440 -13.58 -6.45 -7.29
CA THR A 440 -12.35 -6.88 -6.60
C THR A 440 -11.42 -7.74 -7.43
N GLY A 441 -11.86 -8.24 -8.59
CA GLY A 441 -11.06 -9.05 -9.52
C GLY A 441 -10.41 -8.26 -10.65
N LEU A 442 -10.70 -6.95 -10.82
CA LEU A 442 -10.26 -6.15 -11.96
C LEU A 442 -8.73 -6.21 -12.15
N ILE A 443 -7.98 -5.92 -11.11
CA ILE A 443 -6.51 -5.92 -11.18
C ILE A 443 -5.96 -7.29 -11.58
N GLY A 444 -6.53 -8.38 -11.00
CA GLY A 444 -6.06 -9.73 -11.30
C GLY A 444 -6.33 -10.17 -12.74
N ARG A 445 -7.46 -9.76 -13.31
CA ARG A 445 -7.82 -10.08 -14.72
C ARG A 445 -6.93 -9.37 -15.74
N ASP A 446 -6.60 -8.11 -15.46
CA ASP A 446 -5.96 -7.23 -16.44
C ASP A 446 -4.50 -6.90 -16.09
N LEU A 447 -3.90 -7.68 -15.16
CA LEU A 447 -2.56 -7.42 -14.62
C LEU A 447 -1.50 -7.28 -15.71
N ASP A 448 -1.48 -8.17 -16.70
CA ASP A 448 -0.49 -8.16 -17.79
C ASP A 448 -0.48 -6.85 -18.58
N ASN A 449 -1.65 -6.21 -18.72
CA ASN A 449 -1.76 -4.91 -19.38
C ASN A 449 -1.38 -3.75 -18.45
N LEU A 450 -1.57 -3.92 -17.14
CA LEU A 450 -1.30 -2.88 -16.14
C LEU A 450 0.18 -2.78 -15.76
N VAL A 451 0.97 -3.82 -16.02
CA VAL A 451 2.41 -3.88 -15.69
C VAL A 451 3.31 -3.60 -16.89
N GLN A 452 2.76 -3.23 -18.04
CA GLN A 452 3.56 -2.90 -19.21
C GLN A 452 4.42 -1.67 -18.93
N GLU A 453 5.71 -1.81 -19.14
CA GLU A 453 6.63 -0.69 -19.03
C GLU A 453 6.38 0.34 -20.13
N ALA A 454 6.43 1.61 -19.76
CA ALA A 454 6.37 2.68 -20.73
C ALA A 454 7.60 2.62 -21.65
N SER A 455 7.38 2.76 -22.96
CA SER A 455 8.49 2.84 -23.91
C SER A 455 9.37 4.05 -23.61
N VAL A 456 10.69 3.85 -23.61
CA VAL A 456 11.67 4.92 -23.47
C VAL A 456 11.66 5.75 -24.76
N THR A 457 11.59 7.07 -24.61
CA THR A 457 11.65 8.00 -25.74
C THR A 457 13.09 8.46 -26.00
N SER A 458 13.40 8.85 -27.22
CA SER A 458 14.69 9.45 -27.54
C SER A 458 14.95 10.72 -26.73
N CYS A 459 13.89 11.47 -26.39
CA CYS A 459 14.01 12.64 -25.51
C CYS A 459 14.42 12.27 -24.07
N SER A 460 13.89 11.15 -23.52
CA SER A 460 14.29 10.68 -22.19
C SER A 460 15.75 10.21 -22.17
N LEU A 461 16.19 9.51 -23.20
CA LEU A 461 17.60 9.12 -23.36
C LEU A 461 18.52 10.34 -23.47
N VAL A 462 18.13 11.33 -24.27
CA VAL A 462 18.89 12.59 -24.42
C VAL A 462 18.94 13.36 -23.11
N ALA A 463 17.82 13.45 -22.37
CA ALA A 463 17.82 14.12 -21.05
C ALA A 463 18.79 13.43 -20.07
N ALA A 464 18.81 12.10 -20.01
CA ALA A 464 19.75 11.35 -19.21
C ALA A 464 21.21 11.58 -19.65
N ALA A 465 21.47 11.54 -20.96
CA ALA A 465 22.78 11.73 -21.55
C ALA A 465 23.32 13.15 -21.35
N MET A 466 22.47 14.17 -21.44
CA MET A 466 22.84 15.57 -21.16
C MET A 466 23.38 15.72 -19.73
N VAL A 467 22.66 15.14 -18.77
CA VAL A 467 23.05 15.21 -17.36
C VAL A 467 24.32 14.37 -17.08
N ALA A 468 24.41 13.16 -17.68
CA ALA A 468 25.60 12.30 -17.59
C ALA A 468 26.87 13.01 -18.06
N LEU A 469 26.78 13.76 -19.13
CA LEU A 469 27.89 14.53 -19.72
C LEU A 469 28.03 15.93 -19.14
N LYS A 470 27.19 16.35 -18.19
CA LYS A 470 27.12 17.71 -17.61
C LYS A 470 26.92 18.79 -18.69
N LEU A 471 26.08 18.48 -19.69
CA LEU A 471 25.71 19.38 -20.78
C LEU A 471 24.35 20.06 -20.56
N ASP A 472 23.68 19.76 -19.46
CA ASP A 472 22.44 20.39 -18.99
C ASP A 472 22.69 21.74 -18.32
N ASP A 473 23.89 21.98 -17.78
CA ASP A 473 24.34 23.26 -17.23
C ASP A 473 25.68 23.72 -17.87
N PRO A 474 25.64 24.06 -19.19
CA PRO A 474 26.84 24.43 -19.92
C PRO A 474 27.40 25.80 -19.48
N ASP A 475 28.72 25.93 -19.49
CA ASP A 475 29.41 27.20 -19.36
C ASP A 475 29.45 27.98 -20.70
N GLU A 476 29.95 29.20 -20.67
CA GLU A 476 30.03 30.07 -21.85
C GLU A 476 30.95 29.51 -22.94
N GLU A 477 31.87 28.60 -22.62
CA GLU A 477 32.82 27.99 -23.53
C GLU A 477 32.36 26.63 -24.05
N SER A 478 31.24 26.10 -23.54
CA SER A 478 30.72 24.80 -23.94
C SER A 478 30.38 24.75 -25.44
N GLY A 479 31.01 23.82 -26.14
CA GLY A 479 30.89 23.70 -27.57
C GLY A 479 31.79 24.61 -28.37
N PHE A 480 32.57 25.48 -27.73
CA PHE A 480 33.53 26.30 -28.43
C PHE A 480 34.64 25.48 -29.11
N THR A 481 34.77 25.61 -30.39
CA THR A 481 35.82 24.98 -31.19
C THR A 481 36.27 25.92 -32.29
N LEU A 482 37.52 25.80 -32.73
CA LEU A 482 38.09 26.68 -33.75
C LEU A 482 37.63 26.32 -35.20
N TRP A 483 37.28 25.05 -35.45
CA TRP A 483 37.10 24.53 -36.79
C TRP A 483 35.85 23.71 -37.00
N ALA A 484 35.66 22.67 -36.18
CA ALA A 484 34.52 21.75 -36.29
C ALA A 484 33.79 21.68 -34.95
N SER A 485 32.47 21.45 -34.95
CA SER A 485 31.69 21.29 -33.75
C SER A 485 32.22 20.14 -32.87
N LEU A 486 32.15 20.30 -31.56
CA LEU A 486 32.52 19.25 -30.61
C LEU A 486 31.58 18.07 -30.75
N HIS A 487 32.14 16.87 -30.95
CA HIS A 487 31.40 15.62 -30.94
C HIS A 487 31.80 14.81 -29.72
N ARG A 488 30.82 14.26 -29.04
CA ARG A 488 30.99 13.35 -27.90
C ARG A 488 30.04 12.16 -28.04
N ALA A 489 30.52 10.99 -27.64
CA ALA A 489 29.69 9.79 -27.53
C ALA A 489 29.46 9.45 -26.05
N VAL A 490 28.33 8.88 -25.75
CA VAL A 490 27.97 8.39 -24.40
C VAL A 490 27.20 7.09 -24.52
N GLN A 491 27.43 6.21 -23.57
CA GLN A 491 26.70 4.95 -23.42
C GLN A 491 25.84 5.02 -22.16
N LEU A 492 24.57 4.73 -22.32
CA LEU A 492 23.65 4.55 -21.21
C LEU A 492 23.23 3.09 -21.13
N MET A 493 23.03 2.59 -19.91
CA MET A 493 22.44 1.28 -19.66
C MET A 493 20.95 1.44 -19.34
N GLN A 494 20.10 0.71 -20.04
CA GLN A 494 18.66 0.69 -19.80
C GLN A 494 18.15 -0.74 -19.80
N GLY A 495 17.55 -1.19 -18.72
CA GLY A 495 17.00 -2.56 -18.64
C GLY A 495 18.01 -3.69 -18.90
N GLY A 496 19.31 -3.43 -18.69
CA GLY A 496 20.41 -4.35 -19.02
C GLY A 496 20.95 -4.22 -20.45
N GLU A 497 20.36 -3.38 -21.30
CA GLU A 497 20.85 -3.11 -22.66
C GLU A 497 21.66 -1.82 -22.70
N VAL A 498 22.70 -1.78 -23.54
CA VAL A 498 23.54 -0.61 -23.77
C VAL A 498 22.94 0.19 -24.93
N VAL A 499 22.71 1.48 -24.71
CA VAL A 499 22.25 2.41 -25.73
C VAL A 499 23.34 3.44 -26.00
N ASP A 500 23.79 3.49 -27.26
CA ASP A 500 24.79 4.46 -27.72
C ASP A 500 24.11 5.76 -28.19
N LEU A 501 24.64 6.89 -27.73
CA LEU A 501 24.23 8.22 -28.17
C LEU A 501 25.44 9.05 -28.58
N ASP A 502 25.26 9.84 -29.63
CA ASP A 502 26.25 10.83 -30.08
C ASP A 502 25.67 12.24 -29.95
N VAL A 503 26.47 13.20 -29.51
CA VAL A 503 26.10 14.61 -29.45
C VAL A 503 27.08 15.47 -30.21
N GLN A 504 26.53 16.38 -31.00
CA GLN A 504 27.22 17.54 -31.58
C GLN A 504 26.83 18.78 -30.74
N VAL A 505 27.77 19.36 -30.01
CA VAL A 505 27.57 20.59 -29.25
C VAL A 505 27.90 21.78 -30.15
N GLU A 506 26.88 22.51 -30.54
CA GLU A 506 27.03 23.67 -31.45
C GLU A 506 27.29 24.99 -30.70
N SER A 507 26.62 25.11 -29.53
CA SER A 507 26.78 26.26 -28.62
C SER A 507 26.28 25.90 -27.22
N PRO A 508 26.47 26.76 -26.22
CA PRO A 508 25.88 26.58 -24.88
C PRO A 508 24.37 26.49 -24.87
N GLU A 509 23.71 26.99 -25.92
CA GLU A 509 22.24 26.97 -26.04
C GLU A 509 21.73 25.93 -27.02
N ARG A 510 22.62 25.21 -27.77
CA ARG A 510 22.16 24.29 -28.82
C ARG A 510 23.03 23.06 -28.95
N GLN A 511 22.38 21.88 -28.91
CA GLN A 511 22.98 20.56 -29.06
C GLN A 511 22.14 19.73 -30.05
N ILE A 512 22.79 18.91 -30.86
CA ILE A 512 22.15 17.95 -31.77
C ILE A 512 22.56 16.55 -31.30
N TRP A 513 21.57 15.75 -30.92
CA TRP A 513 21.74 14.42 -30.43
C TRP A 513 21.32 13.39 -31.47
N GLN A 514 22.10 12.33 -31.61
CA GLN A 514 21.77 11.17 -32.44
C GLN A 514 21.51 9.97 -31.54
N VAL A 515 20.32 9.38 -31.64
CA VAL A 515 19.86 8.20 -30.92
C VAL A 515 19.44 7.15 -31.93
N GLY A 516 20.34 6.24 -32.29
CA GLY A 516 20.12 5.33 -33.42
C GLY A 516 19.76 6.08 -34.70
N PRO A 517 18.59 5.84 -35.33
CA PRO A 517 18.16 6.56 -36.52
C PRO A 517 17.53 7.92 -36.25
N GLU A 518 17.23 8.26 -35.00
CA GLU A 518 16.51 9.49 -34.61
C GLU A 518 17.47 10.61 -34.26
N THR A 519 17.09 11.83 -34.59
CA THR A 519 17.83 13.04 -34.23
C THR A 519 16.97 13.88 -33.30
N VAL A 520 17.48 14.27 -32.14
CA VAL A 520 16.83 15.15 -31.18
C VAL A 520 17.61 16.46 -31.09
N VAL A 521 16.92 17.58 -31.20
CA VAL A 521 17.52 18.92 -31.04
C VAL A 521 17.21 19.45 -29.66
N ALA A 522 18.26 19.68 -28.88
CA ALA A 522 18.16 20.32 -27.58
C ALA A 522 18.45 21.82 -27.71
N GLU A 523 17.52 22.67 -27.31
CA GLU A 523 17.64 24.14 -27.35
C GLU A 523 17.36 24.73 -25.95
N ARG A 524 18.22 25.67 -25.55
CA ARG A 524 18.10 26.38 -24.27
C ARG A 524 17.58 27.79 -24.50
N THR A 525 16.44 28.10 -23.94
CA THR A 525 15.82 29.43 -24.02
C THR A 525 15.50 29.92 -22.61
N ASN A 526 15.99 31.12 -22.27
CA ASN A 526 15.81 31.69 -20.92
C ASN A 526 16.26 30.75 -19.79
N GLY A 527 17.35 30.03 -20.01
CA GLY A 527 17.92 29.09 -19.02
C GLY A 527 17.19 27.75 -18.90
N ARG A 528 16.20 27.46 -19.75
CA ARG A 528 15.46 26.19 -19.75
C ARG A 528 15.70 25.44 -21.05
N TRP A 529 15.96 24.15 -20.94
CA TRP A 529 16.10 23.26 -22.07
C TRP A 529 14.75 22.77 -22.61
N SER A 530 14.67 22.64 -23.92
CA SER A 530 13.63 21.89 -24.64
C SER A 530 14.27 20.88 -25.56
N LEU A 531 13.65 19.72 -25.70
CA LEU A 531 14.04 18.63 -26.58
C LEU A 531 12.96 18.52 -27.68
N ASP A 532 13.33 18.78 -28.90
CA ASP A 532 12.38 18.88 -30.04
C ASP A 532 11.18 19.81 -29.75
N GLY A 533 11.44 20.93 -29.06
CA GLY A 533 10.44 21.92 -28.67
C GLY A 533 9.59 21.56 -27.45
N THR A 534 9.76 20.37 -26.87
CA THR A 534 9.12 19.96 -25.61
C THR A 534 10.04 20.27 -24.43
N PRO A 535 9.53 20.84 -23.30
CA PRO A 535 10.35 21.06 -22.14
C PRO A 535 11.08 19.78 -21.68
N MET A 536 12.37 19.88 -21.41
CA MET A 536 13.16 18.78 -20.88
C MET A 536 12.58 18.33 -19.53
N PRO A 537 12.33 17.02 -19.31
CA PRO A 537 11.87 16.51 -18.02
C PRO A 537 12.91 16.75 -16.93
N ASN A 538 12.45 16.80 -15.66
CA ASN A 538 13.34 16.84 -14.52
C ASN A 538 14.16 15.54 -14.45
N VAL A 539 15.37 15.64 -13.90
CA VAL A 539 16.30 14.52 -13.78
C VAL A 539 16.90 14.51 -12.38
N ALA A 540 17.02 13.34 -11.79
CA ALA A 540 17.78 13.14 -10.56
C ALA A 540 18.96 12.19 -10.81
N VAL A 541 20.09 12.46 -10.15
CA VAL A 541 21.30 11.64 -10.24
C VAL A 541 21.68 11.09 -8.87
N SER A 542 21.96 9.80 -8.82
CA SER A 542 22.43 9.13 -7.62
C SER A 542 23.55 8.13 -7.98
N GLY A 543 24.79 8.51 -7.72
CA GLY A 543 25.94 7.70 -8.15
C GLY A 543 25.97 7.52 -9.66
N SER A 544 25.91 6.28 -10.13
CA SER A 544 25.85 5.92 -11.56
C SER A 544 24.43 5.83 -12.12
N GLU A 545 23.40 6.06 -11.30
CA GLU A 545 22.01 6.02 -11.74
C GLU A 545 21.47 7.42 -12.03
N ILE A 546 20.76 7.53 -13.16
CA ILE A 546 20.10 8.74 -13.64
C ILE A 546 18.62 8.42 -13.80
N THR A 547 17.77 9.09 -13.04
CA THR A 547 16.31 8.95 -13.16
C THR A 547 15.74 10.15 -13.89
N VAL A 548 15.13 9.92 -15.04
CA VAL A 548 14.40 10.92 -15.82
C VAL A 548 12.93 10.85 -15.46
N PHE A 549 12.34 11.94 -14.98
CA PHE A 549 10.93 11.98 -14.57
C PHE A 549 10.01 12.23 -15.76
N ASP A 550 10.13 11.38 -16.76
CA ASP A 550 9.17 11.17 -17.83
C ASP A 550 8.50 9.81 -17.63
N SER A 551 7.20 9.72 -17.91
CA SER A 551 6.46 8.46 -17.84
C SER A 551 6.67 7.66 -16.52
N TYR A 552 6.54 8.34 -15.37
CA TYR A 552 6.64 7.79 -14.00
C TYR A 552 8.07 7.48 -13.50
N GLY A 553 9.07 8.04 -14.12
CA GLY A 553 10.47 7.84 -13.75
C GLY A 553 11.11 6.67 -14.50
N GLN A 554 12.02 7.00 -15.41
CA GLN A 554 12.81 6.01 -16.17
C GLN A 554 14.24 6.05 -15.67
N VAL A 555 14.79 4.88 -15.32
CA VAL A 555 16.14 4.76 -14.74
C VAL A 555 17.13 4.35 -15.81
N PHE A 556 18.23 5.07 -15.88
CA PHE A 556 19.37 4.83 -16.77
C PHE A 556 20.63 4.68 -15.93
N GLY A 557 21.42 3.66 -16.24
CA GLY A 557 22.78 3.55 -15.72
C GLY A 557 23.75 4.36 -16.59
N PHE A 558 24.67 5.08 -15.97
CA PHE A 558 25.80 5.69 -16.62
C PHE A 558 27.09 5.21 -15.94
N ALA A 559 27.93 4.50 -16.70
CA ALA A 559 29.27 4.14 -16.26
C ALA A 559 30.28 5.01 -17.01
N ASP A 560 31.13 5.74 -16.29
CA ASP A 560 32.25 6.40 -16.92
C ASP A 560 33.16 5.31 -17.50
N PRO A 561 33.45 5.31 -18.82
CA PRO A 561 34.32 4.32 -19.44
C PRO A 561 35.73 4.25 -18.82
N LEU A 562 36.10 5.29 -18.06
CA LEU A 562 37.37 5.37 -17.35
C LEU A 562 37.31 4.70 -15.95
N ASP A 563 36.11 4.54 -15.37
CA ASP A 563 35.87 3.80 -14.13
C ASP A 563 35.69 2.29 -14.43
N ARG A 564 36.77 1.60 -14.67
CA ARG A 564 36.77 0.14 -14.83
C ARG A 564 36.83 -0.53 -13.46
N ASP A 565 35.72 -0.60 -12.77
CA ASP A 565 35.55 -1.58 -11.71
C ASP A 565 35.19 -2.92 -12.33
N THR A 566 36.08 -3.89 -12.13
CA THR A 566 35.92 -5.29 -12.55
C THR A 566 35.03 -6.06 -11.58
N SER A 567 33.86 -5.57 -11.23
CA SER A 567 32.91 -6.31 -10.41
C SER A 567 31.87 -7.04 -11.26
N ALA A 568 32.17 -8.30 -11.43
CA ALA A 568 31.40 -9.53 -11.61
C ALA A 568 29.97 -9.45 -12.19
N ALA A 569 29.80 -10.11 -13.33
CA ALA A 569 28.55 -10.77 -13.71
C ALA A 569 28.11 -11.70 -12.55
N GLY A 570 26.80 -11.66 -12.18
CA GLY A 570 26.27 -12.49 -11.12
C GLY A 570 26.61 -13.96 -11.31
N ASP A 571 27.15 -14.60 -10.27
CA ASP A 571 27.49 -16.01 -10.27
C ASP A 571 26.19 -16.85 -10.20
N THR A 572 25.82 -17.51 -11.28
CA THR A 572 24.62 -18.37 -11.36
C THR A 572 24.66 -19.55 -10.37
N ASN A 573 25.81 -19.78 -9.73
CA ASN A 573 25.97 -20.78 -8.69
C ASN A 573 25.54 -20.31 -7.29
N VAL A 574 25.24 -19.03 -7.12
CA VAL A 574 24.86 -18.47 -5.83
C VAL A 574 23.38 -18.07 -5.84
N VAL A 575 22.63 -18.59 -4.87
CA VAL A 575 21.27 -18.15 -4.61
C VAL A 575 21.32 -17.03 -3.59
N GLU A 576 20.97 -15.84 -4.03
CA GLU A 576 21.05 -14.62 -3.24
C GLU A 576 19.66 -14.21 -2.71
N ALA A 577 19.62 -13.44 -1.63
CA ALA A 577 18.43 -12.80 -1.13
C ALA A 577 17.96 -11.69 -2.12
N PRO A 578 16.77 -11.79 -2.72
CA PRO A 578 16.28 -10.80 -3.67
C PRO A 578 15.90 -9.47 -2.99
N MET A 579 15.77 -9.48 -1.66
CA MET A 579 15.41 -8.34 -0.83
C MET A 579 15.94 -8.55 0.58
N PRO A 580 16.10 -7.50 1.39
CA PRO A 580 16.40 -7.66 2.80
C PRO A 580 15.25 -8.35 3.53
N GLY A 581 15.55 -9.28 4.43
CA GLY A 581 14.53 -10.02 5.16
C GLY A 581 15.08 -10.97 6.19
N LEU A 582 14.19 -11.62 6.92
CA LEU A 582 14.49 -12.68 7.87
C LEU A 582 14.47 -14.02 7.14
N VAL A 583 15.54 -14.81 7.24
CA VAL A 583 15.55 -16.19 6.76
C VAL A 583 14.66 -17.04 7.68
N LYS A 584 13.44 -17.33 7.24
CA LYS A 584 12.46 -18.06 8.03
C LYS A 584 12.77 -19.54 8.15
N ALA A 585 13.20 -20.13 7.05
CA ALA A 585 13.58 -21.54 6.99
C ALA A 585 14.62 -21.77 5.88
N VAL A 586 15.51 -22.74 6.09
CA VAL A 586 16.44 -23.26 5.10
C VAL A 586 16.16 -24.75 4.97
N PHE A 587 15.98 -25.22 3.72
CA PHE A 587 15.68 -26.62 3.38
C PHE A 587 16.88 -27.35 2.76
N ALA A 588 17.85 -26.58 2.26
CA ALA A 588 19.06 -27.10 1.63
C ALA A 588 20.10 -27.48 2.69
N THR A 589 20.81 -28.60 2.47
CA THR A 589 21.97 -29.00 3.25
C THR A 589 23.16 -29.22 2.30
N ALA A 590 24.37 -28.87 2.73
CA ALA A 590 25.56 -29.11 1.92
C ALA A 590 25.67 -30.61 1.53
N GLY A 591 25.83 -30.87 0.24
CA GLY A 591 25.85 -32.20 -0.37
C GLY A 591 24.49 -32.67 -0.93
N ASP A 592 23.39 -31.93 -0.75
CA ASP A 592 22.10 -32.26 -1.32
C ASP A 592 22.11 -32.06 -2.85
N ALA A 593 21.58 -33.03 -3.60
CA ALA A 593 21.29 -32.86 -5.01
C ALA A 593 19.94 -32.16 -5.21
N VAL A 594 19.95 -31.06 -5.92
CA VAL A 594 18.77 -30.22 -6.18
C VAL A 594 18.51 -30.09 -7.68
N LYS A 595 17.24 -29.88 -8.03
CA LYS A 595 16.80 -29.60 -9.40
C LYS A 595 16.37 -28.15 -9.52
N GLU A 596 16.42 -27.63 -10.73
CA GLU A 596 15.84 -26.32 -11.06
C GLU A 596 14.41 -26.24 -10.54
N GLY A 597 14.13 -25.17 -9.77
CA GLY A 597 12.83 -24.95 -9.13
C GLY A 597 12.66 -25.59 -7.75
N ASP A 598 13.61 -26.40 -7.25
CA ASP A 598 13.56 -26.90 -5.88
C ASP A 598 13.69 -25.76 -4.86
N ARG A 599 12.88 -25.84 -3.80
CA ARG A 599 12.87 -24.81 -2.75
C ARG A 599 14.06 -24.97 -1.82
N LEU A 600 14.93 -23.95 -1.75
CA LEU A 600 16.15 -23.97 -0.95
C LEU A 600 15.99 -23.22 0.38
N ALA A 601 15.26 -22.11 0.39
CA ALA A 601 15.01 -21.33 1.60
C ALA A 601 13.69 -20.57 1.51
N ILE A 602 13.21 -20.05 2.65
CA ILE A 602 12.11 -19.08 2.73
C ILE A 602 12.66 -17.82 3.39
N LEU A 603 12.50 -16.70 2.70
CA LEU A 603 12.77 -15.37 3.21
C LEU A 603 11.44 -14.70 3.60
N GLU A 604 11.34 -14.14 4.81
CA GLU A 604 10.21 -13.33 5.25
C GLU A 604 10.63 -11.86 5.26
N ALA A 605 9.91 -11.02 4.53
CA ALA A 605 10.10 -9.58 4.52
C ALA A 605 8.75 -8.86 4.43
N MET A 606 8.57 -7.80 5.19
CA MET A 606 7.40 -6.91 5.11
C MET A 606 6.05 -7.66 5.11
N LYS A 607 5.91 -8.69 5.97
CA LYS A 607 4.72 -9.57 6.09
C LYS A 607 4.47 -10.52 4.92
N MET A 608 5.43 -10.67 4.00
CA MET A 608 5.35 -11.63 2.90
C MET A 608 6.44 -12.68 3.03
N GLU A 609 6.10 -13.93 2.63
CA GLU A 609 7.05 -15.04 2.54
C GLU A 609 7.44 -15.25 1.08
N HIS A 610 8.72 -15.24 0.80
CA HIS A 610 9.28 -15.51 -0.51
C HIS A 610 10.09 -16.81 -0.51
N SER A 611 9.71 -17.73 -1.40
CA SER A 611 10.45 -18.99 -1.57
C SER A 611 11.62 -18.78 -2.53
N LEU A 612 12.82 -19.10 -2.09
CA LEU A 612 14.03 -19.07 -2.89
C LEU A 612 14.25 -20.46 -3.50
N LEU A 613 14.35 -20.49 -4.81
CA LEU A 613 14.40 -21.71 -5.61
C LEU A 613 15.79 -21.91 -6.21
N ALA A 614 16.16 -23.15 -6.49
CA ALA A 614 17.37 -23.48 -7.25
C ALA A 614 17.23 -22.94 -8.68
N ALA A 615 18.22 -22.20 -9.15
CA ALA A 615 18.25 -21.62 -10.50
C ALA A 615 18.60 -22.67 -11.58
N ARG A 616 19.16 -23.82 -11.19
CA ARG A 616 19.55 -24.92 -12.06
C ARG A 616 19.65 -26.23 -11.28
N ASP A 617 19.79 -27.35 -12.00
CA ASP A 617 20.18 -28.63 -11.41
C ASP A 617 21.62 -28.55 -10.87
N GLY A 618 21.91 -29.18 -9.74
CA GLY A 618 23.23 -29.17 -9.16
C GLY A 618 23.31 -29.81 -7.78
N VAL A 619 24.46 -29.69 -7.13
CA VAL A 619 24.68 -30.11 -5.75
C VAL A 619 24.92 -28.87 -4.90
N VAL A 620 24.36 -28.83 -3.70
CA VAL A 620 24.58 -27.73 -2.75
C VAL A 620 26.01 -27.84 -2.21
N ALA A 621 26.86 -26.87 -2.54
CA ALA A 621 28.20 -26.77 -2.03
C ALA A 621 28.24 -26.29 -0.59
N GLU A 622 27.48 -25.25 -0.30
CA GLU A 622 27.51 -24.55 0.99
C GLU A 622 26.17 -23.85 1.28
N VAL A 623 25.77 -23.88 2.54
CA VAL A 623 24.65 -23.07 3.07
C VAL A 623 25.25 -21.92 3.88
N LEU A 624 25.03 -20.69 3.44
CA LEU A 624 25.69 -19.48 3.94
C LEU A 624 24.83 -18.70 4.95
N ALA A 625 23.54 -19.03 5.07
CA ALA A 625 22.62 -18.37 5.99
C ALA A 625 21.83 -19.38 6.81
N GLU A 626 21.61 -19.09 8.09
CA GLU A 626 20.83 -19.91 9.01
C GLU A 626 19.41 -19.38 9.18
N ALA A 627 18.45 -20.26 9.53
CA ALA A 627 17.10 -19.84 9.90
C ALA A 627 17.16 -18.91 11.13
N GLY A 628 16.47 -17.77 11.05
CA GLY A 628 16.50 -16.69 12.04
C GLY A 628 17.53 -15.58 11.76
N ALA A 629 18.37 -15.72 10.74
CA ALA A 629 19.31 -14.68 10.33
C ALA A 629 18.60 -13.55 9.57
N GLN A 630 18.95 -12.31 9.87
CA GLN A 630 18.56 -11.14 9.08
C GLN A 630 19.60 -10.95 7.97
N VAL A 631 19.13 -10.82 6.72
CA VAL A 631 20.00 -10.68 5.54
C VAL A 631 19.64 -9.45 4.74
N GLU A 632 20.63 -8.89 4.03
CA GLU A 632 20.44 -7.79 3.10
C GLU A 632 20.16 -8.31 1.68
N ALA A 633 19.65 -7.45 0.79
CA ALA A 633 19.51 -7.76 -0.63
C ALA A 633 20.89 -8.08 -1.22
N GLY A 634 20.97 -9.13 -2.07
CA GLY A 634 22.23 -9.61 -2.63
C GLY A 634 23.07 -10.48 -1.68
N ALA A 635 22.61 -10.70 -0.43
CA ALA A 635 23.31 -11.62 0.48
C ALA A 635 23.24 -13.06 -0.06
N ALA A 636 24.38 -13.71 -0.18
CA ALA A 636 24.47 -15.10 -0.60
C ALA A 636 23.90 -16.02 0.49
N LEU A 637 22.95 -16.87 0.14
CA LEU A 637 22.26 -17.76 1.08
C LEU A 637 22.61 -19.24 0.88
N VAL A 638 22.69 -19.66 -0.37
CA VAL A 638 23.06 -21.03 -0.75
C VAL A 638 23.98 -20.98 -1.97
N ARG A 639 25.03 -21.74 -1.96
CA ARG A 639 25.95 -21.91 -3.12
C ARG A 639 25.84 -23.32 -3.67
N LEU A 640 25.70 -23.43 -4.97
CA LEU A 640 25.81 -24.70 -5.70
C LEU A 640 27.26 -24.95 -6.09
N GLU A 641 27.63 -26.21 -6.28
CA GLU A 641 28.97 -26.60 -6.80
C GLU A 641 29.17 -26.05 -8.22
N GLU A 642 30.39 -25.61 -8.54
CA GLU A 642 30.76 -25.23 -9.90
C GLU A 642 30.69 -26.48 -10.80
N GLU A 643 30.22 -26.32 -12.04
CA GLU A 643 30.20 -27.40 -13.03
C GLU A 643 31.60 -27.82 -13.48
#